data_69716b3b6b6cfcb05a4608eb7a66043e
#
_entry.id   69716b3b6b6cfcb05a4608eb7a66043e
#
_cell.length_a   1.000
_cell.length_b   1.000
_cell.length_c   1.000
_cell.angle_alpha   90.00
_cell.angle_beta   90.00
_cell.angle_gamma   90.00
#
_symmetry.space_group_name_H-M   'P 1'
#
loop_
_entity.id
_entity.type
_entity.pdbx_description
1 polymer ?
#
loop_
_entity_poly.entity_id
_entity_poly.type
_entity_poly.pdbx_seq_one_letter_code
_entity_poly.pdbx_strand_id
1 'polypeptide(L)'
;MDDNRLSRRAFAAQAAAIGAALAFGRTSAQAKPAALGERRDLFPQGVASGDPRPDSVILWTRRTPDAGVAAHRLAVEVASDPEFRKLVARGDVAVTAATDWTCRFLAAGLKPAREYWYRFIDEQGHTSRVGRTLTAPADDDDRPVRFAFVSCQDVTQGALNAYRRMLFEDARRPREEQLGFVLHLGDFIYELVWYPEERPGGMERGRRLRGNVRYPHGEKVSTFHTPTDLDDYRTAYRGYLLDPDLQDARARWPFVPVWDNHEFNWRSYQSQQIINGEIRPAQKLKVAASQAWYEYQPAQVRKAGTGDVFEAPVVENRPVETFDARGVGQEPNNLAAINALQIQRAFRYGRNVDMILTDNRSFISPGGSYSGLPDIKFPAMPDSMLEILDQGRAYDGGHPPATIRLGELEFPNPNKDAPPEAYLGLEQMAWFKDRLRAARAPWKIWGHSFGTLTGRTDPQNLPAAFADQWPAGAGYGVTTGAYRLEHREIFDMVRAEGITGLTIVAGDRHAFWAGYPSSDLPPRAYDPVGVEFVTGSISAQTLGEVQQLTMPRDRPLRALSIHDRPDGSMETSWNMTLLHGVKASLVLKETGDPAQARAARNPELSPHLRFLDYAGHGYATVRATPDELETEFVCIPIPLERSETDDGGPMRYRVTHRVALWQPGERPELRQAILEGDPGLAI
;
A
#
# COMPACT_ATOMS: atom_id res chain seq x y z
N MET A 1 -18.70 -29.11 -2.34
CA MET A 1 -18.93 -28.41 -3.62
C MET A 1 -20.22 -27.61 -3.47
N ASP A 2 -20.17 -26.52 -2.72
CA ASP A 2 -21.30 -25.62 -2.61
C ASP A 2 -20.88 -24.25 -3.13
N ASP A 3 -21.62 -23.85 -4.16
CA ASP A 3 -21.46 -22.66 -4.98
C ASP A 3 -21.68 -21.40 -4.10
N ASN A 4 -20.60 -20.86 -3.52
CA ASN A 4 -20.65 -19.68 -2.65
C ASN A 4 -20.73 -18.39 -3.48
N ARG A 5 -21.64 -18.38 -4.44
CA ARG A 5 -22.17 -17.15 -5.02
C ARG A 5 -23.05 -16.52 -3.95
N LEU A 6 -22.59 -15.42 -3.37
CA LEU A 6 -23.52 -14.49 -2.75
C LEU A 6 -24.59 -14.21 -3.81
N SER A 7 -25.71 -14.93 -3.72
CA SER A 7 -26.77 -14.82 -4.71
C SER A 7 -27.25 -13.37 -4.69
N ARG A 8 -27.69 -12.86 -5.85
CA ARG A 8 -28.39 -11.57 -5.94
C ARG A 8 -29.49 -11.42 -4.87
N ARG A 9 -29.99 -12.54 -4.34
CA ARG A 9 -30.94 -12.60 -3.22
C ARG A 9 -30.32 -12.32 -1.85
N ALA A 10 -29.08 -12.77 -1.57
CA ALA A 10 -28.40 -12.46 -0.31
C ALA A 10 -27.95 -10.99 -0.29
N PHE A 11 -27.50 -10.47 -1.42
CA PHE A 11 -27.19 -9.06 -1.60
C PHE A 11 -28.46 -8.19 -1.51
N ALA A 12 -29.59 -8.63 -2.11
CA ALA A 12 -30.89 -7.98 -1.99
C ALA A 12 -31.47 -8.08 -0.56
N ALA A 13 -31.17 -9.14 0.20
CA ALA A 13 -31.58 -9.27 1.60
C ALA A 13 -30.79 -8.34 2.53
N GLN A 14 -29.50 -8.11 2.28
CA GLN A 14 -28.73 -7.08 2.98
C GLN A 14 -29.17 -5.66 2.61
N ALA A 15 -29.48 -5.40 1.33
CA ALA A 15 -30.06 -4.14 0.89
C ALA A 15 -31.49 -3.93 1.43
N ALA A 16 -32.27 -5.01 1.60
CA ALA A 16 -33.64 -4.95 2.17
C ALA A 16 -33.63 -4.76 3.70
N ALA A 17 -32.61 -5.25 4.43
CA ALA A 17 -32.44 -4.97 5.86
C ALA A 17 -32.11 -3.49 6.10
N ILE A 18 -31.37 -2.85 5.18
CA ILE A 18 -31.11 -1.40 5.17
C ILE A 18 -32.39 -0.64 4.72
N GLY A 19 -33.20 -1.20 3.84
CA GLY A 19 -34.46 -0.60 3.35
C GLY A 19 -35.65 -0.71 4.29
N ALA A 20 -35.67 -1.62 5.26
CA ALA A 20 -36.79 -1.79 6.20
C ALA A 20 -36.89 -0.68 7.27
N ALA A 21 -35.87 0.17 7.41
CA ALA A 21 -35.97 1.38 8.24
C ALA A 21 -36.75 2.52 7.61
N LEU A 22 -37.24 2.37 6.36
CA LEU A 22 -37.90 3.43 5.60
C LEU A 22 -39.46 3.45 5.72
N ALA A 23 -40.03 2.55 6.49
CA ALA A 23 -41.49 2.44 6.53
C ALA A 23 -42.06 2.45 7.96
N PHE A 24 -41.91 3.53 8.73
CA PHE A 24 -42.87 3.88 9.80
C PHE A 24 -42.46 5.24 10.44
N GLY A 25 -43.36 6.23 10.29
CA GLY A 25 -43.29 7.44 11.09
C GLY A 25 -43.73 8.74 10.41
N ARG A 26 -45.00 8.81 9.96
CA ARG A 26 -45.66 10.10 9.81
C ARG A 26 -46.17 10.52 11.19
N THR A 27 -45.55 11.50 11.77
CA THR A 27 -46.14 12.65 12.50
C THR A 27 -45.05 13.36 13.27
N SER A 28 -44.63 14.51 12.81
CA SER A 28 -44.13 15.54 13.73
C SER A 28 -44.23 16.91 13.07
N ALA A 29 -44.65 17.88 13.86
CA ALA A 29 -44.76 19.29 13.55
C ALA A 29 -43.60 19.81 12.73
N GLN A 30 -43.85 20.54 11.66
CA GLN A 30 -42.87 21.29 10.89
C GLN A 30 -42.21 22.34 11.76
N ALA A 31 -41.12 21.98 12.44
CA ALA A 31 -40.17 22.97 12.89
C ALA A 31 -39.54 23.62 11.64
N LYS A 32 -39.49 24.95 11.61
CA LYS A 32 -38.74 25.68 10.57
C LYS A 32 -37.36 25.04 10.41
N PRO A 33 -36.91 24.73 9.17
CA PRO A 33 -35.57 24.18 8.98
C PRO A 33 -34.58 25.17 9.61
N ALA A 34 -33.80 24.72 10.58
CA ALA A 34 -32.65 25.46 11.05
C ALA A 34 -31.76 25.79 9.85
N ALA A 35 -31.25 27.01 9.78
CA ALA A 35 -30.34 27.37 8.69
C ALA A 35 -29.11 26.43 8.77
N LEU A 36 -28.85 25.66 7.70
CA LEU A 36 -27.73 24.73 7.63
C LEU A 36 -26.42 25.52 7.66
N GLY A 37 -25.49 25.13 8.53
CA GLY A 37 -24.20 25.78 8.67
C GLY A 37 -23.05 24.79 8.74
N GLU A 38 -22.03 24.97 7.89
CA GLU A 38 -20.82 24.15 7.94
C GLU A 38 -20.04 24.40 9.25
N ARG A 39 -19.72 23.33 9.98
CA ARG A 39 -19.01 23.33 11.26
C ARG A 39 -17.88 22.33 11.25
N ARG A 40 -16.72 22.73 10.69
CA ARG A 40 -15.51 21.89 10.63
C ARG A 40 -14.97 21.50 12.00
N ASP A 41 -15.19 22.31 13.01
CA ASP A 41 -14.83 22.02 14.40
C ASP A 41 -15.62 20.83 14.98
N LEU A 42 -16.84 20.60 14.52
CA LEU A 42 -17.66 19.43 14.89
C LEU A 42 -17.38 18.20 14.01
N PHE A 43 -16.84 18.40 12.82
CA PHE A 43 -16.44 17.34 11.86
C PHE A 43 -14.96 17.49 11.49
N PRO A 44 -14.04 17.46 12.48
CA PRO A 44 -12.64 17.88 12.29
C PRO A 44 -11.84 16.96 11.35
N GLN A 45 -12.23 15.70 11.19
CA GLN A 45 -11.60 14.75 10.27
C GLN A 45 -12.17 14.82 8.83
N GLY A 46 -13.07 15.78 8.56
CA GLY A 46 -13.66 15.99 7.26
C GLY A 46 -14.62 14.87 6.83
N VAL A 47 -14.66 14.61 5.54
CA VAL A 47 -15.51 13.59 4.92
C VAL A 47 -14.70 12.73 3.97
N ALA A 48 -15.19 11.52 3.70
CA ALA A 48 -14.60 10.63 2.70
C ALA A 48 -15.67 9.80 2.00
N SER A 49 -15.34 9.30 0.81
CA SER A 49 -16.08 8.24 0.15
C SER A 49 -15.14 7.13 -0.28
N GLY A 50 -15.66 5.92 -0.51
CA GLY A 50 -14.80 4.82 -0.91
C GLY A 50 -15.50 3.62 -1.50
N ASP A 51 -14.68 2.73 -2.05
CA ASP A 51 -15.09 1.51 -2.75
C ASP A 51 -16.27 1.75 -3.71
N PRO A 52 -16.11 2.60 -4.72
CA PRO A 52 -17.17 2.93 -5.65
C PRO A 52 -17.58 1.70 -6.46
N ARG A 53 -18.90 1.46 -6.53
CA ARG A 53 -19.54 0.47 -7.39
C ARG A 53 -20.38 1.19 -8.43
N PRO A 54 -20.86 0.51 -9.48
CA PRO A 54 -21.73 1.16 -10.47
C PRO A 54 -23.01 1.77 -9.88
N ASP A 55 -23.49 1.24 -8.76
CA ASP A 55 -24.75 1.61 -8.14
C ASP A 55 -24.65 2.10 -6.69
N SER A 56 -23.43 2.15 -6.13
CA SER A 56 -23.23 2.47 -4.71
C SER A 56 -21.84 2.96 -4.36
N VAL A 57 -21.73 3.63 -3.21
CA VAL A 57 -20.46 4.10 -2.63
C VAL A 57 -20.62 4.21 -1.11
N ILE A 58 -19.54 3.90 -0.36
CA ILE A 58 -19.50 4.19 1.08
C ILE A 58 -19.20 5.67 1.27
N LEU A 59 -19.97 6.32 2.16
CA LEU A 59 -19.74 7.68 2.64
C LEU A 59 -19.31 7.64 4.10
N TRP A 60 -18.40 8.51 4.49
CA TRP A 60 -17.79 8.52 5.80
C TRP A 60 -17.61 9.93 6.36
N THR A 61 -17.82 10.08 7.66
CA THR A 61 -17.40 11.23 8.47
C THR A 61 -17.23 10.82 9.93
N ARG A 62 -16.72 11.74 10.76
CA ARG A 62 -16.71 11.64 12.22
C ARG A 62 -17.30 12.92 12.82
N ARG A 63 -18.31 12.79 13.69
CA ARG A 63 -18.89 13.88 14.48
C ARG A 63 -18.30 13.82 15.89
N THR A 64 -17.62 14.88 16.34
CA THR A 64 -17.09 14.94 17.71
C THR A 64 -18.22 14.83 18.73
N PRO A 65 -18.01 14.16 19.89
CA PRO A 65 -19.01 14.10 20.95
C PRO A 65 -19.28 15.46 21.58
N ASP A 66 -20.53 15.72 21.94
CA ASP A 66 -20.88 16.81 22.84
C ASP A 66 -20.90 16.30 24.29
N ALA A 67 -20.58 17.18 25.24
CA ALA A 67 -20.54 16.79 26.66
C ALA A 67 -21.89 16.23 27.14
N GLY A 68 -21.86 15.01 27.70
CA GLY A 68 -23.06 14.36 28.25
C GLY A 68 -23.98 13.72 27.20
N VAL A 69 -23.65 13.74 25.92
CA VAL A 69 -24.44 13.12 24.85
C VAL A 69 -23.95 11.70 24.59
N ALA A 70 -24.87 10.71 24.62
CA ALA A 70 -24.54 9.31 24.40
C ALA A 70 -24.49 8.91 22.92
N ALA A 71 -25.21 9.62 22.07
CA ALA A 71 -25.28 9.38 20.62
C ALA A 71 -25.66 10.67 19.89
N HIS A 72 -25.16 10.84 18.65
CA HIS A 72 -25.68 11.79 17.68
C HIS A 72 -26.37 11.03 16.54
N ARG A 73 -27.42 11.63 15.98
CA ARG A 73 -28.06 11.15 14.77
C ARG A 73 -27.65 12.07 13.62
N LEU A 74 -27.01 11.50 12.62
CA LEU A 74 -26.59 12.21 11.42
C LEU A 74 -27.54 11.89 10.27
N ALA A 75 -28.17 12.91 9.69
CA ALA A 75 -28.80 12.81 8.40
C ALA A 75 -27.70 12.86 7.33
N VAL A 76 -27.76 11.94 6.37
CA VAL A 76 -26.87 11.89 5.21
C VAL A 76 -27.67 12.31 3.98
N GLU A 77 -27.20 13.30 3.27
CA GLU A 77 -27.80 13.77 2.01
C GLU A 77 -26.83 13.54 0.87
N VAL A 78 -27.33 12.95 -0.24
CA VAL A 78 -26.62 12.77 -1.51
C VAL A 78 -27.39 13.45 -2.62
N ALA A 79 -26.72 14.30 -3.39
CA ALA A 79 -27.31 15.08 -4.46
C ALA A 79 -26.58 14.88 -5.80
N SER A 80 -27.28 15.12 -6.88
CA SER A 80 -26.70 15.15 -8.24
C SER A 80 -26.18 16.53 -8.65
N ASP A 81 -26.21 17.50 -7.74
CA ASP A 81 -25.68 18.86 -7.93
C ASP A 81 -25.08 19.40 -6.62
N PRO A 82 -24.04 20.26 -6.70
CA PRO A 82 -23.32 20.76 -5.51
C PRO A 82 -24.16 21.68 -4.59
N GLU A 83 -25.27 22.22 -5.08
CA GLU A 83 -26.18 23.06 -4.29
C GLU A 83 -27.28 22.25 -3.58
N PHE A 84 -27.28 20.92 -3.73
CA PHE A 84 -28.27 20.01 -3.10
C PHE A 84 -29.72 20.29 -3.48
N ARG A 85 -29.97 20.81 -4.70
CA ARG A 85 -31.33 21.03 -5.23
C ARG A 85 -32.02 19.74 -5.66
N LYS A 86 -31.22 18.71 -6.04
CA LYS A 86 -31.71 17.41 -6.51
C LYS A 86 -31.12 16.29 -5.67
N LEU A 87 -31.74 16.03 -4.54
CA LEU A 87 -31.38 14.89 -3.70
C LEU A 87 -31.71 13.58 -4.44
N VAL A 88 -30.77 12.63 -4.42
CA VAL A 88 -30.88 11.30 -5.03
C VAL A 88 -30.92 10.19 -4.00
N ALA A 89 -30.32 10.40 -2.82
CA ALA A 89 -30.41 9.50 -1.69
C ALA A 89 -30.38 10.28 -0.38
N ARG A 90 -31.01 9.71 0.65
CA ARG A 90 -31.00 10.24 2.02
C ARG A 90 -31.09 9.07 3.01
N GLY A 91 -30.43 9.22 4.15
CA GLY A 91 -30.48 8.25 5.23
C GLY A 91 -30.13 8.90 6.56
N ASP A 92 -30.26 8.12 7.62
CA ASP A 92 -29.94 8.54 9.00
C ASP A 92 -29.07 7.47 9.64
N VAL A 93 -28.01 7.90 10.32
CA VAL A 93 -27.06 7.03 11.03
C VAL A 93 -26.87 7.54 12.45
N ALA A 94 -26.94 6.64 13.42
CA ALA A 94 -26.56 6.95 14.78
C ALA A 94 -25.05 6.72 14.96
N VAL A 95 -24.34 7.69 15.56
CA VAL A 95 -22.92 7.61 15.90
C VAL A 95 -22.73 7.70 17.40
N THR A 96 -21.85 6.87 17.96
CA THR A 96 -21.64 6.73 19.40
C THR A 96 -20.15 6.54 19.71
N ALA A 97 -19.81 6.58 21.00
CA ALA A 97 -18.46 6.27 21.46
C ALA A 97 -17.97 4.84 21.09
N ALA A 98 -18.88 3.89 20.88
CA ALA A 98 -18.54 2.51 20.50
C ALA A 98 -17.79 2.46 19.15
N THR A 99 -18.08 3.39 18.25
CA THR A 99 -17.42 3.53 16.93
C THR A 99 -16.55 4.78 16.82
N ASP A 100 -16.08 5.31 17.93
CA ASP A 100 -15.39 6.62 18.01
C ASP A 100 -16.12 7.74 17.25
N TRP A 101 -17.45 7.72 17.29
CA TRP A 101 -18.31 8.72 16.66
C TRP A 101 -18.17 8.78 15.11
N THR A 102 -17.63 7.74 14.49
CA THR A 102 -17.55 7.62 13.04
C THR A 102 -18.89 7.19 12.46
N CYS A 103 -19.20 7.74 11.29
CA CYS A 103 -20.35 7.40 10.48
C CYS A 103 -19.89 6.69 9.21
N ARG A 104 -20.49 5.54 8.92
CA ARG A 104 -20.32 4.82 7.65
C ARG A 104 -21.70 4.61 7.04
N PHE A 105 -21.91 5.11 5.84
CA PHE A 105 -23.20 5.03 5.17
C PHE A 105 -23.03 4.50 3.75
N LEU A 106 -23.70 3.41 3.40
CA LEU A 106 -23.75 2.91 2.03
C LEU A 106 -24.83 3.68 1.25
N ALA A 107 -24.41 4.60 0.41
CA ALA A 107 -25.31 5.25 -0.56
C ALA A 107 -25.51 4.29 -1.75
N ALA A 108 -26.71 3.74 -1.90
CA ALA A 108 -27.07 2.77 -2.93
C ALA A 108 -28.18 3.30 -3.86
N GLY A 109 -28.42 2.61 -4.97
CA GLY A 109 -29.41 3.00 -5.98
C GLY A 109 -28.94 4.17 -6.86
N LEU A 110 -27.65 4.44 -6.87
CA LEU A 110 -27.03 5.47 -7.70
C LEU A 110 -26.90 4.99 -9.17
N LYS A 111 -26.65 5.92 -10.08
CA LYS A 111 -26.39 5.60 -11.50
C LYS A 111 -24.89 5.44 -11.73
N PRO A 112 -24.47 4.54 -12.61
CA PRO A 112 -23.04 4.32 -12.91
C PRO A 112 -22.38 5.53 -13.59
N ALA A 113 -21.08 5.68 -13.37
CA ALA A 113 -20.24 6.70 -13.96
C ALA A 113 -20.78 8.13 -13.76
N ARG A 114 -21.24 8.42 -12.55
CA ARG A 114 -21.82 9.73 -12.19
C ARG A 114 -21.12 10.34 -11.00
N GLU A 115 -21.06 11.67 -11.02
CA GLU A 115 -20.68 12.46 -9.87
C GLU A 115 -21.88 12.70 -8.96
N TYR A 116 -21.59 12.70 -7.68
CA TYR A 116 -22.52 13.06 -6.63
C TYR A 116 -21.82 13.91 -5.58
N TRP A 117 -22.60 14.75 -4.88
CA TRP A 117 -22.19 15.55 -3.75
C TRP A 117 -22.89 15.04 -2.51
N TYR A 118 -22.20 15.01 -1.39
CA TYR A 118 -22.78 14.52 -0.14
C TYR A 118 -22.36 15.37 1.04
N ARG A 119 -23.20 15.35 2.09
CA ARG A 119 -22.93 15.97 3.36
C ARG A 119 -23.62 15.24 4.49
N PHE A 120 -23.13 15.46 5.71
CA PHE A 120 -23.73 14.95 6.94
C PHE A 120 -24.28 16.14 7.74
N ILE A 121 -25.42 15.95 8.41
CA ILE A 121 -26.13 17.00 9.13
C ILE A 121 -26.52 16.43 10.48
N ASP A 122 -26.13 17.10 11.60
CA ASP A 122 -26.54 16.71 12.95
C ASP A 122 -27.95 17.24 13.30
N GLU A 123 -28.45 16.88 14.48
CA GLU A 123 -29.82 17.24 14.93
C GLU A 123 -30.00 18.75 15.10
N GLN A 124 -28.91 19.51 15.25
CA GLN A 124 -28.92 20.95 15.37
C GLN A 124 -28.86 21.69 14.03
N GLY A 125 -28.69 20.96 12.94
CA GLY A 125 -28.54 21.52 11.59
C GLY A 125 -27.09 21.92 11.26
N HIS A 126 -26.09 21.52 12.07
CA HIS A 126 -24.69 21.69 11.72
C HIS A 126 -24.30 20.66 10.66
N THR A 127 -23.58 21.12 9.62
CA THR A 127 -23.17 20.26 8.52
C THR A 127 -21.68 20.01 8.53
N SER A 128 -21.30 18.82 8.04
CA SER A 128 -19.93 18.60 7.58
C SER A 128 -19.61 19.49 6.38
N ARG A 129 -18.32 19.52 5.98
CA ARG A 129 -17.98 20.00 4.64
C ARG A 129 -18.71 19.14 3.58
N VAL A 130 -18.91 19.70 2.38
CA VAL A 130 -19.41 18.96 1.25
C VAL A 130 -18.29 18.09 0.66
N GLY A 131 -18.58 16.80 0.47
CA GLY A 131 -17.75 15.89 -0.29
C GLY A 131 -18.30 15.69 -1.71
N ARG A 132 -17.40 15.39 -2.65
CA ARG A 132 -17.71 14.90 -3.99
C ARG A 132 -17.35 13.42 -4.08
N THR A 133 -18.16 12.64 -4.78
CA THR A 133 -17.87 11.22 -5.04
C THR A 133 -18.22 10.85 -6.46
N LEU A 134 -17.73 9.70 -6.90
CA LEU A 134 -18.05 9.12 -8.20
C LEU A 134 -18.47 7.66 -8.01
N THR A 135 -19.44 7.21 -8.79
CA THR A 135 -19.75 5.79 -8.96
C THR A 135 -18.86 5.19 -10.06
N ALA A 136 -18.55 3.91 -9.92
CA ALA A 136 -17.83 3.20 -10.97
C ALA A 136 -18.64 3.16 -12.27
N PRO A 137 -18.00 3.07 -13.44
CA PRO A 137 -18.68 2.73 -14.69
C PRO A 137 -19.35 1.36 -14.61
N ALA A 138 -20.39 1.15 -15.41
CA ALA A 138 -21.01 -0.16 -15.57
C ALA A 138 -20.01 -1.16 -16.20
N ASP A 139 -20.23 -2.45 -15.97
CA ASP A 139 -19.29 -3.51 -16.40
C ASP A 139 -19.07 -3.57 -17.92
N ASP A 140 -19.98 -3.03 -18.71
CA ASP A 140 -19.94 -2.94 -20.18
C ASP A 140 -19.50 -1.57 -20.72
N ASP A 141 -19.30 -0.59 -19.84
CA ASP A 141 -18.85 0.77 -20.22
C ASP A 141 -17.38 0.73 -20.64
N ASP A 142 -17.09 1.12 -21.87
CA ASP A 142 -15.78 1.02 -22.53
C ASP A 142 -14.91 2.27 -22.39
N ARG A 143 -15.37 3.28 -21.64
CA ARG A 143 -14.55 4.47 -21.38
C ARG A 143 -13.20 4.13 -20.76
N PRO A 144 -12.14 4.93 -21.01
CA PRO A 144 -10.88 4.78 -20.31
C PRO A 144 -11.07 4.84 -18.78
N VAL A 145 -10.41 3.95 -18.07
CA VAL A 145 -10.36 3.96 -16.60
C VAL A 145 -9.12 4.69 -16.16
N ARG A 146 -9.28 5.70 -15.31
CA ARG A 146 -8.15 6.44 -14.74
C ARG A 146 -8.23 6.48 -13.22
N PHE A 147 -7.13 6.12 -12.54
CA PHE A 147 -7.02 6.19 -11.09
C PHE A 147 -5.58 6.55 -10.67
N ALA A 148 -5.44 7.09 -9.46
CA ALA A 148 -4.14 7.24 -8.83
C ALA A 148 -3.90 6.09 -7.86
N PHE A 149 -2.62 5.70 -7.66
CA PHE A 149 -2.25 4.83 -6.55
C PHE A 149 -1.12 5.45 -5.73
N VAL A 150 -1.24 5.28 -4.42
CA VAL A 150 -0.42 5.97 -3.41
C VAL A 150 -0.16 5.04 -2.22
N SER A 151 0.91 5.31 -1.45
CA SER A 151 1.21 4.62 -0.20
C SER A 151 2.12 5.45 0.70
N CYS A 152 2.32 5.00 1.93
CA CYS A 152 3.39 5.46 2.81
C CYS A 152 3.32 6.97 3.10
N GLN A 153 2.21 7.39 3.72
CA GLN A 153 2.00 8.77 4.14
C GLN A 153 2.28 8.96 5.63
N ASP A 154 3.34 9.67 5.99
CA ASP A 154 3.67 10.00 7.38
C ASP A 154 3.49 11.49 7.64
N VAL A 155 2.37 11.85 8.28
CA VAL A 155 2.07 13.25 8.67
C VAL A 155 2.83 13.69 9.91
N THR A 156 3.49 12.80 10.62
CA THR A 156 4.26 13.14 11.83
C THR A 156 5.62 13.74 11.50
N GLN A 157 6.14 13.47 10.30
CA GLN A 157 7.48 13.86 9.84
C GLN A 157 7.51 14.46 8.42
N GLY A 158 6.39 14.50 7.71
CA GLY A 158 6.33 14.98 6.34
C GLY A 158 5.00 15.68 6.01
N ALA A 159 4.97 16.39 4.89
CA ALA A 159 3.80 17.06 4.35
C ALA A 159 3.19 16.27 3.18
N LEU A 160 1.88 16.37 3.00
CA LEU A 160 1.18 15.61 1.97
C LEU A 160 1.05 16.39 0.64
N ASN A 161 2.11 17.09 0.25
CA ASN A 161 2.16 17.94 -0.95
C ASN A 161 1.80 17.19 -2.25
N ALA A 162 2.02 15.88 -2.30
CA ALA A 162 1.64 15.03 -3.42
C ALA A 162 0.12 15.04 -3.67
N TYR A 163 -0.71 14.99 -2.60
CA TYR A 163 -2.17 15.14 -2.77
C TYR A 163 -2.56 16.52 -3.28
N ARG A 164 -1.91 17.57 -2.79
CA ARG A 164 -2.19 18.93 -3.26
C ARG A 164 -1.87 19.08 -4.74
N ARG A 165 -0.73 18.55 -5.20
CA ARG A 165 -0.38 18.51 -6.63
C ARG A 165 -1.40 17.70 -7.44
N MET A 166 -1.78 16.53 -6.96
CA MET A 166 -2.77 15.68 -7.62
C MET A 166 -4.12 16.41 -7.77
N LEU A 167 -4.59 17.12 -6.72
CA LEU A 167 -5.79 17.94 -6.76
C LEU A 167 -5.72 19.06 -7.80
N PHE A 168 -4.60 19.77 -7.82
CA PHE A 168 -4.37 20.87 -8.73
C PHE A 168 -4.35 20.42 -10.20
N GLU A 169 -3.68 19.32 -10.51
CA GLU A 169 -3.57 18.78 -11.84
C GLU A 169 -4.88 18.17 -12.33
N ASP A 170 -5.54 17.38 -11.49
CA ASP A 170 -6.80 16.73 -11.82
C ASP A 170 -7.94 17.75 -12.08
N ALA A 171 -7.98 18.84 -11.32
CA ALA A 171 -8.97 19.89 -11.51
C ALA A 171 -8.85 20.63 -12.86
N ARG A 172 -7.67 20.57 -13.50
CA ARG A 172 -7.39 21.20 -14.80
C ARG A 172 -7.58 20.26 -15.99
N ARG A 173 -7.77 18.97 -15.73
CA ARG A 173 -8.03 17.99 -16.78
C ARG A 173 -9.48 18.08 -17.26
N PRO A 174 -9.75 17.80 -18.54
CA PRO A 174 -11.11 17.55 -19.00
C PRO A 174 -11.79 16.50 -18.13
N ARG A 175 -13.10 16.62 -17.94
CA ARG A 175 -13.86 15.78 -17.00
C ARG A 175 -13.67 14.27 -17.25
N GLU A 176 -13.64 13.89 -18.51
CA GLU A 176 -13.46 12.50 -18.98
C GLU A 176 -12.04 11.95 -18.69
N GLU A 177 -11.09 12.83 -18.41
CA GLU A 177 -9.71 12.48 -18.07
C GLU A 177 -9.40 12.60 -16.58
N GLN A 178 -10.37 13.02 -15.76
CA GLN A 178 -10.19 13.12 -14.33
C GLN A 178 -10.12 11.73 -13.67
N LEU A 179 -9.48 11.68 -12.49
CA LEU A 179 -9.35 10.46 -11.71
C LEU A 179 -10.72 9.95 -11.22
N GLY A 180 -10.97 8.68 -11.41
CA GLY A 180 -12.16 8.00 -10.91
C GLY A 180 -12.09 7.68 -9.41
N PHE A 181 -10.90 7.33 -8.92
CA PHE A 181 -10.64 6.98 -7.52
C PHE A 181 -9.15 7.07 -7.18
N VAL A 182 -8.83 6.98 -5.90
CA VAL A 182 -7.47 6.83 -5.38
C VAL A 182 -7.36 5.45 -4.71
N LEU A 183 -6.46 4.61 -5.21
CA LEU A 183 -6.09 3.34 -4.60
C LEU A 183 -4.99 3.61 -3.57
N HIS A 184 -5.28 3.42 -2.29
CA HIS A 184 -4.32 3.58 -1.21
C HIS A 184 -3.77 2.22 -0.79
N LEU A 185 -2.50 1.99 -1.06
CA LEU A 185 -1.84 0.68 -0.94
C LEU A 185 -1.18 0.45 0.43
N GLY A 186 -1.75 1.02 1.48
CA GLY A 186 -1.30 0.81 2.86
C GLY A 186 -0.34 1.89 3.37
N ASP A 187 0.05 1.75 4.64
CA ASP A 187 0.74 2.77 5.41
C ASP A 187 -0.02 4.12 5.39
N PHE A 188 -1.31 4.03 5.61
CA PHE A 188 -2.17 5.21 5.77
C PHE A 188 -1.88 5.92 7.09
N ILE A 189 -1.46 5.18 8.12
CA ILE A 189 -0.91 5.67 9.38
C ILE A 189 0.45 5.03 9.61
N TYR A 190 1.26 5.67 10.46
CA TYR A 190 2.46 5.10 11.04
C TYR A 190 2.27 5.01 12.55
N GLU A 191 2.29 3.80 13.09
CA GLU A 191 2.06 3.54 14.51
C GLU A 191 3.28 3.88 15.37
N LEU A 192 4.46 4.02 14.77
CA LEU A 192 5.67 4.46 15.47
C LEU A 192 5.70 5.98 15.54
N VAL A 193 5.58 6.55 16.73
CA VAL A 193 5.51 8.00 16.94
C VAL A 193 6.64 8.46 17.83
N TRP A 194 7.41 9.44 17.37
CA TRP A 194 8.41 10.14 18.17
C TRP A 194 7.80 11.44 18.73
N TYR A 195 8.01 11.67 20.02
CA TYR A 195 7.59 12.92 20.63
C TYR A 195 8.71 13.96 20.51
N PRO A 196 8.42 15.17 19.99
CA PRO A 196 9.45 16.17 19.72
C PRO A 196 10.32 16.53 20.93
N GLU A 197 9.70 16.60 22.13
CA GLU A 197 10.41 16.93 23.38
C GLU A 197 11.37 15.84 23.87
N GLU A 198 11.23 14.63 23.36
CA GLU A 198 12.08 13.50 23.69
C GLU A 198 13.25 13.29 22.70
N ARG A 199 13.31 14.13 21.67
CA ARG A 199 14.34 14.03 20.61
C ARG A 199 15.20 15.28 20.52
N PRO A 200 16.50 15.14 20.26
CA PRO A 200 17.40 16.29 20.12
C PRO A 200 16.89 17.28 19.08
N GLY A 201 16.63 18.53 19.52
CA GLY A 201 16.12 19.59 18.65
C GLY A 201 14.73 19.33 18.06
N GLY A 202 13.96 18.36 18.58
CA GLY A 202 12.68 17.96 18.01
C GLY A 202 12.80 17.29 16.64
N MET A 203 13.93 16.63 16.38
CA MET A 203 14.24 16.05 15.07
C MET A 203 14.45 14.54 15.15
N GLU A 204 14.03 13.81 14.13
CA GLU A 204 14.37 12.41 13.90
C GLU A 204 14.86 12.23 12.48
N ARG A 205 16.07 11.65 12.31
CA ARG A 205 16.69 11.38 11.01
C ARG A 205 16.57 12.54 10.00
N GLY A 206 16.92 13.76 10.45
CA GLY A 206 16.91 14.96 9.60
C GLY A 206 15.52 15.57 9.34
N ARG A 207 14.46 15.03 9.92
CA ARG A 207 13.09 15.51 9.77
C ARG A 207 12.56 16.10 11.08
N ARG A 208 11.84 17.21 10.98
CA ARG A 208 11.15 17.83 12.12
C ARG A 208 9.94 17.01 12.52
N LEU A 209 9.87 16.68 13.81
CA LEU A 209 8.71 16.01 14.40
C LEU A 209 7.59 17.03 14.68
N ARG A 210 6.36 16.69 14.28
CA ARG A 210 5.22 17.61 14.39
C ARG A 210 4.43 17.45 15.68
N GLY A 211 4.53 16.32 16.38
CA GLY A 211 3.84 16.06 17.63
C GLY A 211 2.30 16.05 17.53
N ASN A 212 1.77 15.83 16.34
CA ASN A 212 0.34 15.81 16.03
C ASN A 212 -0.36 14.49 16.38
N VAL A 213 0.38 13.46 16.76
CA VAL A 213 -0.13 12.20 17.30
C VAL A 213 0.49 11.98 18.67
N ARG A 214 -0.34 11.71 19.67
CA ARG A 214 0.08 11.35 21.03
C ARG A 214 -0.84 10.28 21.57
N TYR A 215 -0.28 9.16 21.89
CA TYR A 215 -1.02 8.01 22.41
C TYR A 215 -1.43 8.25 23.86
N PRO A 216 -2.72 8.06 24.24
CA PRO A 216 -3.14 8.14 25.62
C PRO A 216 -2.55 7.03 26.50
N HIS A 217 -2.30 5.83 25.94
CA HIS A 217 -1.82 4.66 26.67
C HIS A 217 -0.52 4.08 26.11
N GLY A 218 0.05 4.65 25.05
CA GLY A 218 1.16 4.14 24.29
C GLY A 218 2.37 3.68 25.10
N GLU A 219 3.00 2.59 24.66
CA GLU A 219 4.25 2.07 25.22
C GLU A 219 5.46 2.76 24.55
N LYS A 220 6.41 3.24 25.36
CA LYS A 220 7.70 3.72 24.85
C LYS A 220 8.63 2.55 24.58
N VAL A 221 8.98 2.37 23.32
CA VAL A 221 9.93 1.36 22.86
C VAL A 221 11.18 2.05 22.34
N SER A 222 12.29 1.96 23.11
CA SER A 222 13.55 2.65 22.76
C SER A 222 13.35 4.17 22.61
N THR A 223 13.22 4.69 21.39
CA THR A 223 13.14 6.14 21.11
C THR A 223 11.80 6.60 20.59
N PHE A 224 10.83 5.70 20.40
CA PHE A 224 9.51 5.98 19.89
C PHE A 224 8.42 5.37 20.77
N HIS A 225 7.20 5.80 20.56
CA HIS A 225 5.99 5.26 21.19
C HIS A 225 5.21 4.42 20.18
N THR A 226 4.59 3.35 20.66
CA THR A 226 3.75 2.43 19.88
C THR A 226 2.41 2.23 20.57
N PRO A 227 1.30 1.97 19.83
CA PRO A 227 -0.02 1.78 20.41
C PRO A 227 -0.09 0.49 21.25
N THR A 228 -0.92 0.52 22.28
CA THR A 228 -1.19 -0.62 23.17
C THR A 228 -2.64 -1.08 23.16
N ASP A 229 -3.54 -0.28 22.62
CA ASP A 229 -4.97 -0.57 22.55
C ASP A 229 -5.70 0.13 21.40
N LEU A 230 -7.03 0.00 21.38
CA LEU A 230 -7.90 0.57 20.35
C LEU A 230 -7.89 2.11 20.36
N ASP A 231 -7.84 2.75 21.53
CA ASP A 231 -7.89 4.23 21.60
C ASP A 231 -6.60 4.86 21.07
N ASP A 232 -5.48 4.19 21.26
CA ASP A 232 -4.20 4.59 20.64
C ASP A 232 -4.29 4.55 19.11
N TYR A 233 -4.80 3.47 18.49
CA TYR A 233 -4.99 3.42 17.04
C TYR A 233 -6.00 4.45 16.54
N ARG A 234 -7.12 4.64 17.23
CA ARG A 234 -8.09 5.69 16.92
C ARG A 234 -7.44 7.08 16.98
N THR A 235 -6.53 7.27 17.95
CA THR A 235 -5.78 8.53 18.08
C THR A 235 -4.84 8.75 16.90
N ALA A 236 -4.16 7.71 16.41
CA ALA A 236 -3.37 7.81 15.19
C ALA A 236 -4.22 8.26 13.99
N TYR A 237 -5.33 7.57 13.73
CA TYR A 237 -6.24 7.96 12.63
C TYR A 237 -6.79 9.38 12.80
N ARG A 238 -7.22 9.78 14.02
CA ARG A 238 -7.68 11.14 14.28
C ARG A 238 -6.63 12.18 13.94
N GLY A 239 -5.37 11.94 14.33
CA GLY A 239 -4.26 12.85 14.08
C GLY A 239 -3.91 12.96 12.59
N TYR A 240 -3.85 11.84 11.87
CA TYR A 240 -3.57 11.81 10.44
C TYR A 240 -4.66 12.53 9.61
N LEU A 241 -5.92 12.35 9.98
CA LEU A 241 -7.06 12.96 9.27
C LEU A 241 -7.27 14.45 9.57
N LEU A 242 -6.40 15.07 10.36
CA LEU A 242 -6.37 16.54 10.51
C LEU A 242 -5.56 17.22 9.40
N ASP A 243 -4.78 16.48 8.61
CA ASP A 243 -4.03 17.06 7.50
C ASP A 243 -4.97 17.63 6.43
N PRO A 244 -4.86 18.91 6.05
CA PRO A 244 -5.81 19.55 5.15
C PRO A 244 -5.73 19.03 3.71
N ASP A 245 -4.53 18.65 3.23
CA ASP A 245 -4.36 18.16 1.86
C ASP A 245 -4.93 16.74 1.71
N LEU A 246 -4.84 15.91 2.76
CA LEU A 246 -5.51 14.62 2.84
C LEU A 246 -7.05 14.77 2.91
N GLN A 247 -7.54 15.73 3.71
CA GLN A 247 -8.97 16.00 3.78
C GLN A 247 -9.54 16.45 2.43
N ASP A 248 -8.82 17.29 1.69
CA ASP A 248 -9.23 17.77 0.37
C ASP A 248 -9.24 16.62 -0.65
N ALA A 249 -8.23 15.74 -0.62
CA ALA A 249 -8.18 14.55 -1.46
C ALA A 249 -9.34 13.59 -1.17
N ARG A 250 -9.61 13.29 0.11
CA ARG A 250 -10.71 12.41 0.53
C ARG A 250 -12.10 13.00 0.25
N ALA A 251 -12.23 14.31 0.27
CA ALA A 251 -13.48 14.99 -0.09
C ALA A 251 -13.71 15.04 -1.61
N ARG A 252 -12.68 14.86 -2.44
CA ARG A 252 -12.76 14.93 -3.89
C ARG A 252 -12.96 13.58 -4.57
N TRP A 253 -12.25 12.53 -4.13
CA TRP A 253 -12.27 11.21 -4.77
C TRP A 253 -12.72 10.12 -3.80
N PRO A 254 -13.41 9.09 -4.30
CA PRO A 254 -13.52 7.86 -3.53
C PRO A 254 -12.14 7.20 -3.37
N PHE A 255 -11.87 6.71 -2.16
CA PHE A 255 -10.67 5.95 -1.84
C PHE A 255 -10.97 4.45 -1.88
N VAL A 256 -10.01 3.68 -2.39
CA VAL A 256 -10.02 2.21 -2.36
C VAL A 256 -8.82 1.79 -1.52
N PRO A 257 -8.96 1.67 -0.19
CA PRO A 257 -7.83 1.40 0.67
C PRO A 257 -7.57 -0.10 0.85
N VAL A 258 -6.30 -0.46 0.95
CA VAL A 258 -5.81 -1.67 1.60
C VAL A 258 -4.95 -1.26 2.79
N TRP A 259 -4.53 -2.19 3.64
CA TRP A 259 -3.55 -1.92 4.67
C TRP A 259 -2.17 -2.46 4.32
N ASP A 260 -1.15 -1.97 5.08
CA ASP A 260 0.18 -2.55 5.09
C ASP A 260 0.63 -2.81 6.54
N ASN A 261 1.93 -2.91 6.81
CA ASN A 261 2.42 -3.26 8.14
C ASN A 261 2.11 -2.19 9.19
N HIS A 262 2.23 -0.91 8.87
CA HIS A 262 2.06 0.17 9.84
C HIS A 262 0.62 0.39 10.32
N GLU A 263 -0.39 -0.17 9.64
CA GLU A 263 -1.75 -0.21 10.19
C GLU A 263 -1.89 -1.15 11.40
N PHE A 264 -0.92 -2.05 11.60
CA PHE A 264 -0.84 -2.89 12.80
C PHE A 264 0.47 -2.67 13.56
N ASN A 265 1.60 -3.13 13.00
CA ASN A 265 2.92 -2.97 13.61
C ASN A 265 4.03 -3.14 12.57
N TRP A 266 5.02 -2.26 12.61
CA TRP A 266 6.16 -2.21 11.70
C TRP A 266 6.82 -3.55 11.46
N ARG A 267 7.03 -4.32 12.54
CA ARG A 267 7.57 -5.67 12.46
C ARG A 267 6.58 -6.63 13.09
N SER A 268 5.91 -7.39 12.26
CA SER A 268 4.88 -8.32 12.69
C SER A 268 4.72 -9.45 11.69
N TYR A 269 4.15 -10.54 12.16
CA TYR A 269 3.51 -11.54 11.30
C TYR A 269 2.18 -11.94 11.93
N GLN A 270 1.14 -12.02 11.11
CA GLN A 270 -0.22 -12.37 11.54
C GLN A 270 -0.69 -11.52 12.74
N SER A 271 -0.79 -12.11 13.93
CA SER A 271 -1.15 -11.44 15.19
C SER A 271 0.00 -11.37 16.19
N GLN A 272 1.24 -11.48 15.72
CA GLN A 272 2.45 -11.39 16.55
C GLN A 272 3.22 -10.12 16.21
N GLN A 273 3.74 -9.43 17.23
CA GLN A 273 4.68 -8.32 17.10
C GLN A 273 6.12 -8.81 17.25
N ILE A 274 7.05 -8.12 16.61
CA ILE A 274 8.49 -8.31 16.84
C ILE A 274 9.06 -7.00 17.39
N ILE A 275 9.36 -6.99 18.69
CA ILE A 275 9.89 -5.80 19.39
C ILE A 275 11.29 -6.14 19.90
N ASN A 276 12.29 -5.35 19.51
CA ASN A 276 13.71 -5.57 19.85
C ASN A 276 14.21 -7.00 19.54
N GLY A 277 13.67 -7.63 18.49
CA GLY A 277 13.99 -9.00 18.09
C GLY A 277 13.21 -10.09 18.83
N GLU A 278 12.37 -9.74 19.80
CA GLU A 278 11.52 -10.67 20.54
C GLU A 278 10.12 -10.73 19.92
N ILE A 279 9.62 -11.97 19.75
CA ILE A 279 8.23 -12.21 19.31
C ILE A 279 7.31 -12.05 20.51
N ARG A 280 6.33 -11.16 20.40
CA ARG A 280 5.30 -10.91 21.41
C ARG A 280 3.92 -11.25 20.88
N PRO A 281 3.15 -12.13 21.55
CA PRO A 281 1.75 -12.36 21.21
C PRO A 281 0.93 -11.07 21.30
N ALA A 282 0.18 -10.73 20.26
CA ALA A 282 -0.51 -9.43 20.13
C ALA A 282 -1.91 -9.54 19.50
N GLN A 283 -2.63 -10.66 19.74
CA GLN A 283 -3.95 -10.91 19.15
C GLN A 283 -4.96 -9.79 19.47
N LYS A 284 -5.00 -9.35 20.74
CA LYS A 284 -5.88 -8.25 21.17
C LYS A 284 -5.56 -6.96 20.39
N LEU A 285 -4.27 -6.67 20.21
CA LEU A 285 -3.83 -5.49 19.50
C LEU A 285 -4.12 -5.58 17.99
N LYS A 286 -3.97 -6.76 17.36
CA LYS A 286 -4.36 -6.99 15.97
C LYS A 286 -5.84 -6.75 15.75
N VAL A 287 -6.70 -7.22 16.66
CA VAL A 287 -8.15 -6.96 16.62
C VAL A 287 -8.43 -5.46 16.77
N ALA A 288 -7.76 -4.76 17.70
CA ALA A 288 -7.91 -3.32 17.90
C ALA A 288 -7.50 -2.51 16.65
N ALA A 289 -6.37 -2.85 16.05
CA ALA A 289 -5.91 -2.26 14.79
C ALA A 289 -6.91 -2.47 13.65
N SER A 290 -7.43 -3.69 13.52
CA SER A 290 -8.45 -4.04 12.52
C SER A 290 -9.75 -3.26 12.71
N GLN A 291 -10.20 -3.09 13.97
CA GLN A 291 -11.38 -2.30 14.30
C GLN A 291 -11.17 -0.83 13.96
N ALA A 292 -10.04 -0.23 14.35
CA ALA A 292 -9.75 1.17 14.03
C ALA A 292 -9.70 1.39 12.52
N TRP A 293 -9.04 0.51 11.77
CA TRP A 293 -9.04 0.59 10.30
C TRP A 293 -10.46 0.56 9.73
N TYR A 294 -11.31 -0.37 10.19
CA TYR A 294 -12.70 -0.46 9.73
C TYR A 294 -13.48 0.83 10.04
N GLU A 295 -13.30 1.41 11.22
CA GLU A 295 -13.99 2.62 11.64
C GLU A 295 -13.60 3.85 10.80
N TYR A 296 -12.33 3.93 10.34
CA TYR A 296 -11.78 5.12 9.68
C TYR A 296 -11.63 5.01 8.17
N GLN A 297 -11.69 3.81 7.59
CA GLN A 297 -11.57 3.62 6.15
C GLN A 297 -12.93 3.33 5.50
N PRO A 298 -13.29 4.09 4.43
CA PRO A 298 -14.56 3.94 3.74
C PRO A 298 -14.53 2.75 2.75
N ALA A 299 -14.30 1.53 3.23
CA ALA A 299 -14.16 0.33 2.40
C ALA A 299 -15.30 -0.67 2.59
N GLN A 300 -15.72 -1.34 1.52
CA GLN A 300 -16.69 -2.45 1.55
C GLN A 300 -15.96 -3.77 1.80
N VAL A 301 -15.74 -4.11 3.05
CA VAL A 301 -14.94 -5.27 3.51
C VAL A 301 -15.77 -6.18 4.40
N ARG A 302 -15.33 -7.43 4.56
CA ARG A 302 -15.95 -8.37 5.50
C ARG A 302 -15.32 -8.19 6.88
N LYS A 303 -16.15 -8.06 7.89
CA LYS A 303 -15.74 -7.87 9.27
C LYS A 303 -16.37 -8.92 10.19
N ALA A 304 -15.83 -9.05 11.38
CA ALA A 304 -16.45 -9.83 12.45
C ALA A 304 -17.83 -9.26 12.84
N GLY A 305 -18.77 -10.14 13.15
CA GLY A 305 -20.16 -9.81 13.46
C GLY A 305 -21.06 -9.63 12.23
N THR A 306 -22.34 -9.56 12.47
CA THR A 306 -23.40 -9.51 11.43
C THR A 306 -24.01 -8.12 11.23
N GLY A 307 -23.92 -7.24 12.23
CA GLY A 307 -24.45 -5.87 12.19
C GLY A 307 -23.56 -4.90 11.43
N ASP A 308 -23.89 -3.60 11.47
CA ASP A 308 -23.11 -2.53 10.83
C ASP A 308 -21.89 -2.10 11.66
N VAL A 309 -21.84 -2.46 12.95
CA VAL A 309 -20.75 -2.17 13.87
C VAL A 309 -19.75 -3.33 13.87
N PHE A 310 -18.47 -3.03 14.01
CA PHE A 310 -17.44 -4.05 14.18
C PHE A 310 -17.64 -4.76 15.54
N GLU A 311 -17.87 -6.06 15.49
CA GLU A 311 -18.02 -6.91 16.69
C GLU A 311 -16.67 -7.62 16.93
N ALA A 312 -15.83 -7.01 17.78
CA ALA A 312 -14.50 -7.53 18.06
C ALA A 312 -14.56 -8.98 18.62
N PRO A 313 -13.84 -9.94 18.00
CA PRO A 313 -13.78 -11.29 18.58
C PRO A 313 -13.06 -11.25 19.92
N VAL A 314 -13.51 -12.09 20.85
CA VAL A 314 -12.84 -12.27 22.14
C VAL A 314 -11.62 -13.14 21.93
N VAL A 315 -10.44 -12.56 22.13
CA VAL A 315 -9.15 -13.24 21.97
C VAL A 315 -8.23 -13.00 23.17
N GLU A 316 -7.31 -13.91 23.38
CA GLU A 316 -6.22 -13.78 24.36
C GLU A 316 -4.88 -13.73 23.62
N ASN A 317 -3.92 -12.99 24.18
CA ASN A 317 -2.57 -13.00 23.68
C ASN A 317 -1.90 -14.32 24.03
N ARG A 318 -1.62 -15.16 23.04
CA ARG A 318 -1.00 -16.49 23.16
C ARG A 318 0.08 -16.67 22.10
N PRO A 319 1.15 -17.40 22.38
CA PRO A 319 2.14 -17.78 21.37
C PRO A 319 1.47 -18.47 20.17
N VAL A 320 2.07 -18.32 18.99
CA VAL A 320 1.73 -19.07 17.78
C VAL A 320 2.86 -20.06 17.52
N GLU A 321 2.57 -21.35 17.60
CA GLU A 321 3.57 -22.42 17.60
C GLU A 321 3.32 -23.46 16.50
N THR A 322 2.07 -23.58 16.02
CA THR A 322 1.69 -24.54 15.00
C THR A 322 1.33 -23.83 13.70
N PHE A 323 1.91 -24.26 12.60
CA PHE A 323 1.76 -23.60 11.30
C PHE A 323 1.34 -24.58 10.21
N ASP A 324 0.45 -24.13 9.33
CA ASP A 324 0.11 -24.85 8.11
C ASP A 324 1.29 -24.89 7.11
N ALA A 325 1.00 -25.38 5.90
CA ALA A 325 2.03 -25.50 4.86
C ALA A 325 2.58 -24.16 4.35
N ARG A 326 1.89 -23.04 4.60
CA ARG A 326 2.29 -21.68 4.21
C ARG A 326 2.65 -20.78 5.39
N GLY A 327 2.79 -21.35 6.60
CA GLY A 327 3.21 -20.61 7.78
C GLY A 327 2.09 -19.79 8.43
N VAL A 328 0.82 -20.09 8.15
CA VAL A 328 -0.29 -19.48 8.88
C VAL A 328 -0.52 -20.26 10.18
N GLY A 329 -0.48 -19.54 11.30
CA GLY A 329 -0.65 -20.10 12.65
C GLY A 329 -2.06 -20.63 12.85
N GLN A 330 -2.16 -21.83 13.41
CA GLN A 330 -3.41 -22.59 13.52
C GLN A 330 -4.10 -22.43 14.89
N GLU A 331 -3.53 -21.69 15.81
CA GLU A 331 -4.13 -21.43 17.11
C GLU A 331 -5.43 -20.62 16.97
N PRO A 332 -6.53 -21.00 17.69
CA PRO A 332 -7.84 -20.33 17.56
C PRO A 332 -7.79 -18.82 17.79
N ASN A 333 -6.99 -18.35 18.76
CA ASN A 333 -6.84 -16.90 19.02
C ASN A 333 -6.16 -16.18 17.85
N ASN A 334 -5.15 -16.78 17.21
CA ASN A 334 -4.49 -16.22 16.03
C ASN A 334 -5.47 -16.14 14.85
N LEU A 335 -6.13 -17.26 14.55
CA LEU A 335 -7.10 -17.32 13.44
C LEU A 335 -8.26 -16.33 13.65
N ALA A 336 -8.78 -16.20 14.89
CA ALA A 336 -9.82 -15.23 15.21
C ALA A 336 -9.32 -13.78 15.01
N ALA A 337 -8.08 -13.48 15.40
CA ALA A 337 -7.52 -12.14 15.28
C ALA A 337 -7.24 -11.74 13.82
N ILE A 338 -6.60 -12.61 13.02
CA ILE A 338 -6.27 -12.30 11.62
C ILE A 338 -7.49 -12.28 10.70
N ASN A 339 -8.55 -13.01 11.06
CA ASN A 339 -9.82 -13.03 10.31
C ASN A 339 -10.87 -12.04 10.85
N ALA A 340 -10.55 -11.24 11.89
CA ALA A 340 -11.47 -10.24 12.43
C ALA A 340 -11.91 -9.21 11.39
N LEU A 341 -11.05 -8.90 10.45
CA LEU A 341 -11.32 -8.06 9.28
C LEU A 341 -10.64 -8.66 8.04
N GLN A 342 -11.38 -8.85 6.97
CA GLN A 342 -10.90 -9.40 5.70
C GLN A 342 -11.01 -8.33 4.62
N ILE A 343 -9.87 -7.74 4.24
CA ILE A 343 -9.80 -6.63 3.31
C ILE A 343 -9.67 -7.07 1.84
N GLN A 344 -9.29 -8.35 1.61
CA GLN A 344 -9.18 -8.86 0.24
C GLN A 344 -10.52 -8.81 -0.46
N ARG A 345 -10.52 -8.25 -1.65
CA ARG A 345 -11.73 -8.08 -2.47
C ARG A 345 -11.40 -7.93 -3.95
N ALA A 346 -12.37 -8.27 -4.80
CA ALA A 346 -12.27 -8.06 -6.23
C ALA A 346 -13.52 -7.37 -6.75
N PHE A 347 -13.34 -6.52 -7.74
CA PHE A 347 -14.45 -5.83 -8.41
C PHE A 347 -14.04 -5.39 -9.81
N ARG A 348 -15.04 -5.29 -10.67
CA ARG A 348 -14.90 -4.75 -12.00
C ARG A 348 -15.11 -3.23 -11.99
N TYR A 349 -14.27 -2.51 -12.73
CA TYR A 349 -14.39 -1.07 -12.91
C TYR A 349 -14.49 -0.76 -14.41
N GLY A 350 -15.71 -0.59 -14.91
CA GLY A 350 -15.98 -0.53 -16.34
C GLY A 350 -15.62 -1.83 -17.08
N ARG A 351 -15.51 -1.75 -18.39
CA ARG A 351 -15.14 -2.89 -19.25
C ARG A 351 -13.63 -3.21 -19.17
N ASN A 352 -12.80 -2.24 -18.84
CA ASN A 352 -11.37 -2.29 -19.08
C ASN A 352 -10.55 -2.81 -17.91
N VAL A 353 -11.06 -2.82 -16.66
CA VAL A 353 -10.30 -3.17 -15.47
C VAL A 353 -11.05 -4.17 -14.59
N ASP A 354 -10.40 -5.30 -14.30
CA ASP A 354 -10.71 -6.16 -13.16
C ASP A 354 -9.68 -5.88 -12.05
N MET A 355 -10.15 -5.31 -10.93
CA MET A 355 -9.33 -4.99 -9.76
C MET A 355 -9.36 -6.15 -8.78
N ILE A 356 -8.20 -6.65 -8.36
CA ILE A 356 -8.04 -7.72 -7.37
C ILE A 356 -7.12 -7.19 -6.29
N LEU A 357 -7.64 -7.04 -5.08
CA LEU A 357 -6.91 -6.52 -3.93
C LEU A 357 -6.66 -7.65 -2.93
N THR A 358 -5.42 -7.82 -2.50
CA THR A 358 -5.01 -8.86 -1.56
C THR A 358 -4.61 -8.27 -0.20
N ASP A 359 -4.71 -9.10 0.83
CA ASP A 359 -4.18 -8.85 2.16
C ASP A 359 -2.88 -9.64 2.35
N ASN A 360 -1.76 -8.98 2.25
CA ASN A 360 -0.44 -9.60 2.39
C ASN A 360 0.17 -9.39 3.79
N ARG A 361 -0.60 -8.93 4.78
CA ARG A 361 -0.11 -8.74 6.15
C ARG A 361 -0.77 -9.65 7.17
N SER A 362 -2.05 -9.99 7.00
CA SER A 362 -2.74 -10.88 7.97
C SER A 362 -2.28 -12.33 7.88
N PHE A 363 -1.74 -12.77 6.74
CA PHE A 363 -1.36 -14.16 6.49
C PHE A 363 0.14 -14.35 6.29
N ILE A 364 0.93 -13.32 6.52
CA ILE A 364 2.39 -13.39 6.36
C ILE A 364 2.97 -14.45 7.30
N SER A 365 3.85 -15.31 6.77
CA SER A 365 4.54 -16.32 7.57
C SER A 365 5.51 -15.66 8.58
N PRO A 366 5.92 -16.39 9.63
CA PRO A 366 6.86 -15.84 10.61
C PRO A 366 8.23 -15.45 10.02
N GLY A 367 8.48 -15.80 8.76
CA GLY A 367 9.79 -15.64 8.13
C GLY A 367 10.81 -16.67 8.61
N GLY A 368 11.90 -16.78 7.88
CA GLY A 368 12.99 -17.65 8.24
C GLY A 368 13.97 -17.01 9.24
N SER A 369 14.74 -17.83 9.91
CA SER A 369 15.85 -17.38 10.73
C SER A 369 17.08 -17.08 9.88
N TYR A 370 17.68 -15.92 10.10
CA TYR A 370 18.99 -15.56 9.55
C TYR A 370 20.11 -15.61 10.60
N SER A 371 19.79 -16.10 11.80
CA SER A 371 20.78 -16.30 12.85
C SER A 371 21.71 -17.48 12.51
N GLY A 372 22.98 -17.35 12.80
CA GLY A 372 23.98 -18.39 12.50
C GLY A 372 24.50 -18.38 11.05
N LEU A 373 24.04 -17.45 10.22
CA LEU A 373 24.62 -17.27 8.89
C LEU A 373 26.03 -16.64 8.96
N PRO A 374 26.92 -16.95 8.00
CA PRO A 374 28.18 -16.25 7.86
C PRO A 374 28.00 -14.74 7.73
N ASP A 375 28.94 -13.97 8.28
CA ASP A 375 28.96 -12.52 8.10
C ASP A 375 29.27 -12.18 6.63
N ILE A 376 28.22 -11.94 5.86
CA ILE A 376 28.33 -11.45 4.49
C ILE A 376 28.42 -9.93 4.56
N LYS A 377 29.62 -9.42 4.39
CA LYS A 377 29.94 -7.99 4.54
C LYS A 377 29.28 -7.08 3.50
N PHE A 378 28.80 -7.62 2.40
CA PHE A 378 28.06 -6.90 1.37
C PHE A 378 26.56 -6.97 1.65
N PRO A 379 25.75 -5.88 1.43
CA PRO A 379 24.34 -5.83 1.82
C PRO A 379 23.42 -6.61 0.86
N ALA A 380 23.80 -7.83 0.51
CA ALA A 380 23.01 -8.73 -0.33
C ALA A 380 23.40 -10.18 -0.05
N MET A 381 22.49 -11.11 -0.30
CA MET A 381 22.73 -12.55 -0.19
C MET A 381 22.76 -13.20 -1.57
N PRO A 382 23.59 -14.25 -1.77
CA PRO A 382 23.55 -15.03 -3.00
C PRO A 382 22.15 -15.55 -3.30
N ASP A 383 21.75 -15.47 -4.57
CA ASP A 383 20.42 -15.86 -5.03
C ASP A 383 20.08 -17.33 -4.68
N SER A 384 21.04 -18.24 -4.85
CA SER A 384 20.90 -19.65 -4.50
C SER A 384 20.70 -19.90 -3.00
N MET A 385 21.38 -19.13 -2.17
CA MET A 385 21.26 -19.23 -0.73
C MET A 385 19.89 -18.70 -0.26
N LEU A 386 19.48 -17.56 -0.80
CA LEU A 386 18.19 -16.96 -0.46
C LEU A 386 17.03 -17.88 -0.89
N GLU A 387 17.15 -18.58 -2.01
CA GLU A 387 16.13 -19.54 -2.45
C GLU A 387 15.92 -20.69 -1.46
N ILE A 388 17.01 -21.23 -0.88
CA ILE A 388 16.92 -22.25 0.16
C ILE A 388 16.26 -21.70 1.41
N LEU A 389 16.64 -20.49 1.83
CA LEU A 389 16.13 -19.84 3.03
C LEU A 389 14.65 -19.47 2.90
N ASP A 390 14.24 -18.89 1.78
CA ASP A 390 12.85 -18.47 1.53
C ASP A 390 11.88 -19.67 1.45
N GLN A 391 12.32 -20.78 0.85
CA GLN A 391 11.45 -21.94 0.69
C GLN A 391 11.41 -22.82 1.93
N GLY A 392 12.40 -22.70 2.83
CA GLY A 392 12.43 -23.44 4.09
C GLY A 392 12.18 -24.95 3.88
N ARG A 393 11.28 -25.52 4.66
CA ARG A 393 10.91 -26.94 4.56
C ARG A 393 10.27 -27.37 3.22
N ALA A 394 9.82 -26.41 2.39
CA ALA A 394 9.21 -26.67 1.09
C ALA A 394 10.25 -26.72 -0.05
N TYR A 395 11.51 -26.39 0.22
CA TYR A 395 12.57 -26.40 -0.79
C TYR A 395 12.72 -27.78 -1.43
N ASP A 396 12.95 -27.80 -2.77
CA ASP A 396 13.12 -29.00 -3.58
C ASP A 396 12.02 -30.06 -3.31
N GLY A 397 10.76 -29.62 -3.32
CA GLY A 397 9.62 -30.53 -3.09
C GLY A 397 9.55 -31.14 -1.68
N GLY A 398 10.11 -30.47 -0.69
CA GLY A 398 10.12 -30.91 0.70
C GLY A 398 11.43 -31.61 1.11
N HIS A 399 12.50 -31.41 0.38
CA HIS A 399 13.83 -31.97 0.64
C HIS A 399 14.88 -30.88 0.85
N PRO A 400 14.70 -29.98 1.84
CA PRO A 400 15.69 -28.93 2.09
C PRO A 400 17.03 -29.53 2.53
N PRO A 401 18.17 -28.96 2.09
CA PRO A 401 19.48 -29.44 2.50
C PRO A 401 19.68 -29.20 4.01
N ALA A 402 20.35 -30.13 4.68
CA ALA A 402 20.71 -30.00 6.11
C ALA A 402 21.72 -28.88 6.34
N THR A 403 22.58 -28.63 5.35
CA THR A 403 23.60 -27.58 5.37
C THR A 403 23.50 -26.72 4.12
N ILE A 404 23.92 -25.47 4.22
CA ILE A 404 24.05 -24.56 3.08
C ILE A 404 25.55 -24.34 2.82
N ARG A 405 25.93 -24.37 1.54
CA ARG A 405 27.30 -24.08 1.14
C ARG A 405 27.39 -22.70 0.49
N LEU A 406 28.38 -21.90 0.95
CA LEU A 406 28.67 -20.57 0.48
C LEU A 406 30.17 -20.44 0.18
N GLY A 407 30.57 -20.67 -1.07
CA GLY A 407 31.97 -20.83 -1.43
C GLY A 407 32.56 -22.07 -0.74
N GLU A 408 33.61 -21.87 0.06
CA GLU A 408 34.26 -22.92 0.87
C GLU A 408 33.60 -23.11 2.24
N LEU A 409 32.69 -22.22 2.62
CA LEU A 409 32.00 -22.29 3.92
C LEU A 409 30.81 -23.25 3.83
N GLU A 410 30.63 -24.07 4.83
CA GLU A 410 29.48 -24.92 5.04
C GLU A 410 28.93 -24.70 6.45
N PHE A 411 27.61 -24.47 6.56
CA PHE A 411 26.95 -24.22 7.83
C PHE A 411 25.56 -24.85 7.87
N PRO A 412 25.00 -25.14 9.05
CA PRO A 412 23.65 -25.70 9.18
C PRO A 412 22.59 -24.80 8.53
N ASN A 413 21.63 -25.40 7.84
CA ASN A 413 20.49 -24.65 7.32
C ASN A 413 19.51 -24.28 8.47
N PRO A 414 19.39 -22.99 8.83
CA PRO A 414 18.54 -22.58 9.96
C PRO A 414 17.05 -22.72 9.65
N ASN A 415 16.67 -22.78 8.37
CA ASN A 415 15.28 -22.76 7.92
C ASN A 415 14.79 -24.11 7.41
N LYS A 416 15.55 -25.21 7.55
CA LYS A 416 15.16 -26.51 7.00
C LYS A 416 13.79 -27.01 7.49
N ASP A 417 13.40 -26.66 8.70
CA ASP A 417 12.14 -27.04 9.32
C ASP A 417 11.12 -25.88 9.38
N ALA A 418 11.53 -24.68 8.99
CA ALA A 418 10.68 -23.49 8.97
C ALA A 418 9.67 -23.53 7.81
N PRO A 419 8.48 -22.94 7.96
CA PRO A 419 7.58 -22.75 6.82
C PRO A 419 8.24 -21.85 5.77
N PRO A 420 7.81 -21.91 4.49
CA PRO A 420 8.29 -21.02 3.45
C PRO A 420 7.89 -19.57 3.75
N GLU A 421 8.65 -18.62 3.24
CA GLU A 421 8.22 -17.23 3.24
C GLU A 421 7.00 -17.07 2.32
N ALA A 422 5.88 -16.68 2.91
CA ALA A 422 4.59 -16.53 2.26
C ALA A 422 3.80 -15.39 2.88
N TYR A 423 2.89 -14.76 2.15
CA TYR A 423 2.07 -13.66 2.68
C TYR A 423 0.57 -13.78 2.31
N LEU A 424 0.19 -14.65 1.37
CA LEU A 424 -1.23 -14.82 1.01
C LEU A 424 -1.91 -15.92 1.82
N GLY A 425 -1.16 -16.91 2.31
CA GLY A 425 -1.74 -18.10 2.88
C GLY A 425 -2.49 -18.97 1.86
N LEU A 426 -2.96 -20.16 2.29
CA LEU A 426 -3.57 -21.13 1.36
C LEU A 426 -4.92 -20.68 0.79
N GLU A 427 -5.80 -20.19 1.64
CA GLU A 427 -7.17 -19.83 1.23
C GLU A 427 -7.18 -18.59 0.32
N GLN A 428 -6.44 -17.57 0.68
CA GLN A 428 -6.39 -16.36 -0.15
C GLN A 428 -5.65 -16.61 -1.46
N MET A 429 -4.61 -17.44 -1.48
CA MET A 429 -3.92 -17.85 -2.72
C MET A 429 -4.89 -18.55 -3.67
N ALA A 430 -5.68 -19.50 -3.18
CA ALA A 430 -6.69 -20.17 -3.99
C ALA A 430 -7.72 -19.17 -4.53
N TRP A 431 -8.27 -18.32 -3.67
CA TRP A 431 -9.20 -17.25 -4.05
C TRP A 431 -8.60 -16.29 -5.10
N PHE A 432 -7.35 -15.87 -4.91
CA PHE A 432 -6.67 -14.96 -5.83
C PHE A 432 -6.51 -15.56 -7.24
N LYS A 433 -6.06 -16.83 -7.32
CA LYS A 433 -5.97 -17.57 -8.57
C LYS A 433 -7.31 -17.71 -9.26
N ASP A 434 -8.38 -17.99 -8.50
CA ASP A 434 -9.72 -18.07 -9.07
C ASP A 434 -10.22 -16.72 -9.58
N ARG A 435 -9.87 -15.60 -8.92
CA ARG A 435 -10.20 -14.27 -9.43
C ARG A 435 -9.44 -13.93 -10.70
N LEU A 436 -8.16 -14.29 -10.81
CA LEU A 436 -7.40 -14.11 -12.05
C LEU A 436 -7.99 -14.91 -13.21
N ARG A 437 -8.37 -16.16 -12.99
CA ARG A 437 -9.04 -17.01 -14.01
C ARG A 437 -10.40 -16.46 -14.43
N ALA A 438 -11.14 -15.94 -13.49
CA ALA A 438 -12.48 -15.37 -13.73
C ALA A 438 -12.46 -13.97 -14.35
N ALA A 439 -11.33 -13.29 -14.34
CA ALA A 439 -11.19 -11.93 -14.84
C ALA A 439 -11.41 -11.87 -16.36
N ARG A 440 -12.21 -10.88 -16.82
CA ARG A 440 -12.61 -10.73 -18.22
C ARG A 440 -12.15 -9.42 -18.85
N ALA A 441 -11.76 -8.43 -18.02
CA ALA A 441 -11.23 -7.18 -18.53
C ALA A 441 -9.87 -7.40 -19.22
N PRO A 442 -9.49 -6.59 -20.22
CA PRO A 442 -8.15 -6.62 -20.76
C PRO A 442 -7.09 -6.50 -19.66
N TRP A 443 -7.30 -5.61 -18.69
CA TRP A 443 -6.34 -5.35 -17.61
C TRP A 443 -6.79 -5.96 -16.28
N LYS A 444 -5.99 -6.88 -15.74
CA LYS A 444 -6.12 -7.50 -14.43
C LYS A 444 -5.18 -6.76 -13.49
N ILE A 445 -5.72 -5.80 -12.74
CA ILE A 445 -4.92 -5.00 -11.82
C ILE A 445 -4.85 -5.71 -10.47
N TRP A 446 -3.70 -6.23 -10.13
CA TRP A 446 -3.42 -6.76 -8.81
C TRP A 446 -2.86 -5.64 -7.93
N GLY A 447 -3.69 -5.14 -7.00
CA GLY A 447 -3.28 -4.15 -6.00
C GLY A 447 -2.92 -4.84 -4.69
N HIS A 448 -1.69 -4.66 -4.24
CA HIS A 448 -1.26 -5.10 -2.93
C HIS A 448 -0.17 -4.19 -2.35
N SER A 449 0.06 -4.27 -1.03
CA SER A 449 0.94 -3.30 -0.40
C SER A 449 2.41 -3.51 -0.75
N PHE A 450 2.87 -4.75 -0.96
CA PHE A 450 4.29 -5.07 -1.16
C PHE A 450 4.59 -5.57 -2.58
N GLY A 451 5.49 -4.89 -3.31
CA GLY A 451 5.82 -5.21 -4.70
C GLY A 451 6.59 -6.54 -4.89
N THR A 452 6.40 -7.19 -6.06
CA THR A 452 7.03 -8.47 -6.41
C THR A 452 8.40 -8.33 -7.07
N LEU A 453 8.72 -7.16 -7.64
CA LEU A 453 10.03 -6.91 -8.24
C LEU A 453 11.15 -6.98 -7.19
N THR A 454 12.26 -7.60 -7.52
CA THR A 454 13.41 -7.75 -6.62
C THR A 454 14.61 -6.92 -7.07
N GLY A 455 15.29 -6.26 -6.13
CA GLY A 455 16.58 -5.66 -6.40
C GLY A 455 17.70 -6.70 -6.38
N ARG A 456 18.56 -6.70 -7.38
CA ARG A 456 19.74 -7.57 -7.50
C ARG A 456 21.00 -6.74 -7.63
N THR A 457 22.12 -7.32 -7.19
CA THR A 457 23.46 -6.77 -7.38
C THR A 457 24.39 -7.82 -7.97
N ASP A 458 25.54 -7.39 -8.44
CA ASP A 458 26.59 -8.27 -8.95
C ASP A 458 27.92 -8.11 -8.17
N PRO A 459 27.94 -8.51 -6.87
CA PRO A 459 29.12 -8.36 -6.00
C PRO A 459 30.36 -9.07 -6.52
N GLN A 460 30.19 -10.08 -7.39
CA GLN A 460 31.30 -10.73 -8.11
C GLN A 460 32.11 -9.76 -8.96
N ASN A 461 31.60 -8.56 -9.25
CA ASN A 461 32.28 -7.48 -9.97
C ASN A 461 32.89 -6.42 -9.02
N LEU A 462 32.93 -6.67 -7.71
CA LEU A 462 33.66 -5.82 -6.77
C LEU A 462 35.15 -5.76 -7.13
N PRO A 463 35.84 -4.60 -6.88
CA PRO A 463 37.27 -4.50 -7.03
C PRO A 463 38.02 -5.55 -6.20
N ALA A 464 39.18 -6.01 -6.69
CA ALA A 464 39.94 -7.08 -6.05
C ALA A 464 40.26 -6.81 -4.57
N ALA A 465 40.42 -5.53 -4.18
CA ALA A 465 40.62 -5.12 -2.77
C ALA A 465 39.44 -5.43 -1.85
N PHE A 466 38.27 -5.78 -2.43
CA PHE A 466 37.05 -6.10 -1.71
C PHE A 466 36.48 -7.47 -2.12
N ALA A 467 37.27 -8.29 -2.82
CA ALA A 467 36.82 -9.59 -3.31
C ALA A 467 36.44 -10.57 -2.19
N ASP A 468 37.01 -10.39 -1.00
CA ASP A 468 36.71 -11.17 0.20
C ASP A 468 35.37 -10.84 0.83
N GLN A 469 34.70 -9.74 0.40
CA GLN A 469 33.39 -9.35 0.88
C GLN A 469 32.24 -10.10 0.21
N TRP A 470 32.55 -10.88 -0.83
CA TRP A 470 31.60 -11.71 -1.53
C TRP A 470 32.20 -13.10 -1.79
N PRO A 471 31.51 -14.19 -1.43
CA PRO A 471 32.03 -15.55 -1.61
C PRO A 471 32.32 -15.87 -3.06
N ALA A 472 33.47 -16.52 -3.29
CA ALA A 472 33.86 -16.98 -4.63
C ALA A 472 32.81 -17.95 -5.22
N GLY A 473 32.46 -17.76 -6.50
CA GLY A 473 31.48 -18.59 -7.19
C GLY A 473 30.02 -18.33 -6.83
N ALA A 474 29.73 -17.40 -5.92
CA ALA A 474 28.38 -16.97 -5.66
C ALA A 474 27.82 -16.17 -6.84
N GLY A 475 26.55 -16.37 -7.17
CA GLY A 475 25.85 -15.65 -8.23
C GLY A 475 25.41 -14.26 -7.79
N TYR A 476 24.37 -13.74 -8.41
CA TYR A 476 23.81 -12.43 -8.09
C TYR A 476 23.23 -12.38 -6.67
N GLY A 477 23.42 -11.26 -6.00
CA GLY A 477 22.83 -10.99 -4.69
C GLY A 477 21.45 -10.35 -4.80
N VAL A 478 20.57 -10.70 -3.88
CA VAL A 478 19.24 -10.10 -3.74
C VAL A 478 19.22 -9.25 -2.47
N THR A 479 18.70 -8.02 -2.58
CA THR A 479 18.74 -7.03 -1.49
C THR A 479 17.55 -7.11 -0.53
N THR A 480 16.46 -7.78 -0.94
CA THR A 480 15.23 -7.91 -0.15
C THR A 480 14.68 -9.33 -0.27
N GLY A 481 13.99 -9.82 0.76
CA GLY A 481 13.20 -11.03 0.73
C GLY A 481 12.21 -11.01 -0.45
N ALA A 482 11.89 -12.17 -1.00
CA ALA A 482 11.26 -12.19 -2.31
C ALA A 482 10.00 -13.06 -2.37
N TYR A 483 9.59 -13.73 -1.28
CA TYR A 483 8.41 -14.63 -1.29
C TYR A 483 8.36 -15.52 -2.54
N ARG A 484 9.51 -16.07 -2.91
CA ARG A 484 9.79 -16.68 -4.23
C ARG A 484 8.86 -17.82 -4.56
N LEU A 485 8.49 -18.62 -3.55
CA LEU A 485 7.61 -19.77 -3.74
C LEU A 485 6.21 -19.32 -4.19
N GLU A 486 5.62 -18.32 -3.54
CA GLU A 486 4.29 -17.81 -3.90
C GLU A 486 4.29 -17.09 -5.23
N HIS A 487 5.28 -16.23 -5.48
CA HIS A 487 5.41 -15.52 -6.75
C HIS A 487 5.56 -16.50 -7.93
N ARG A 488 6.42 -17.52 -7.78
CA ARG A 488 6.60 -18.54 -8.81
C ARG A 488 5.28 -19.28 -9.08
N GLU A 489 4.56 -19.68 -8.05
CA GLU A 489 3.28 -20.36 -8.17
C GLU A 489 2.21 -19.54 -8.91
N ILE A 490 2.17 -18.22 -8.67
CA ILE A 490 1.26 -17.30 -9.37
C ILE A 490 1.71 -17.10 -10.82
N PHE A 491 2.97 -16.78 -11.04
CA PHE A 491 3.47 -16.42 -12.37
C PHE A 491 3.53 -17.60 -13.32
N ASP A 492 3.83 -18.79 -12.81
CA ASP A 492 3.77 -20.03 -13.59
C ASP A 492 2.33 -20.36 -14.02
N MET A 493 1.35 -20.16 -13.14
CA MET A 493 -0.07 -20.28 -13.50
C MET A 493 -0.47 -19.25 -14.57
N VAL A 494 -0.10 -17.98 -14.42
CA VAL A 494 -0.39 -16.91 -15.39
C VAL A 494 0.15 -17.28 -16.77
N ARG A 495 1.39 -17.79 -16.82
CA ARG A 495 2.02 -18.25 -18.06
C ARG A 495 1.31 -19.49 -18.64
N ALA A 496 1.13 -20.53 -17.82
CA ALA A 496 0.55 -21.79 -18.26
C ALA A 496 -0.88 -21.66 -18.78
N GLU A 497 -1.66 -20.75 -18.21
CA GLU A 497 -3.04 -20.50 -18.59
C GLU A 497 -3.20 -19.39 -19.64
N GLY A 498 -2.09 -18.79 -20.10
CA GLY A 498 -2.09 -17.73 -21.12
C GLY A 498 -2.81 -16.45 -20.69
N ILE A 499 -2.79 -16.13 -19.40
CA ILE A 499 -3.42 -14.92 -18.86
C ILE A 499 -2.60 -13.70 -19.28
N THR A 500 -3.23 -12.75 -19.96
CA THR A 500 -2.61 -11.49 -20.41
C THR A 500 -3.11 -10.30 -19.63
N GLY A 501 -2.45 -9.14 -19.76
CA GLY A 501 -2.86 -7.89 -19.11
C GLY A 501 -2.70 -7.90 -17.59
N LEU A 502 -1.90 -8.82 -17.01
CA LEU A 502 -1.56 -8.77 -15.59
C LEU A 502 -0.73 -7.52 -15.31
N THR A 503 -1.27 -6.66 -14.48
CA THR A 503 -0.61 -5.43 -14.04
C THR A 503 -0.61 -5.39 -12.52
N ILE A 504 0.57 -5.31 -11.92
CA ILE A 504 0.72 -5.21 -10.46
C ILE A 504 0.94 -3.76 -10.10
N VAL A 505 0.23 -3.26 -9.09
CA VAL A 505 0.46 -1.95 -8.50
C VAL A 505 0.69 -2.11 -7.01
N ALA A 506 1.79 -1.53 -6.49
CA ALA A 506 2.25 -1.77 -5.14
C ALA A 506 2.79 -0.52 -4.44
N GLY A 507 3.01 -0.61 -3.11
CA GLY A 507 3.56 0.42 -2.22
C GLY A 507 4.77 -0.06 -1.43
N ASP A 508 4.81 0.21 -0.10
CA ASP A 508 5.76 -0.23 0.93
C ASP A 508 7.21 0.22 0.73
N ARG A 509 7.71 0.16 -0.50
CA ARG A 509 9.13 0.31 -0.78
C ARG A 509 9.68 1.73 -0.65
N HIS A 510 8.84 2.73 -0.43
CA HIS A 510 9.23 4.14 -0.39
C HIS A 510 10.12 4.54 -1.59
N ALA A 511 9.77 4.02 -2.78
CA ALA A 511 10.57 4.15 -4.00
C ALA A 511 9.69 3.93 -5.22
N PHE A 512 9.97 4.60 -6.34
CA PHE A 512 9.35 4.27 -7.62
C PHE A 512 10.05 3.10 -8.29
N TRP A 513 9.28 2.10 -8.73
CA TRP A 513 9.78 0.99 -9.54
C TRP A 513 8.86 0.77 -10.74
N ALA A 514 9.46 0.44 -11.90
CA ALA A 514 8.73 -0.11 -13.03
C ALA A 514 9.50 -1.28 -13.63
N GLY A 515 8.79 -2.36 -13.97
CA GLY A 515 9.45 -3.53 -14.51
C GLY A 515 8.51 -4.67 -14.85
N TYR A 516 9.07 -5.86 -14.91
CA TYR A 516 8.41 -7.06 -15.39
C TYR A 516 8.50 -8.20 -14.35
N PRO A 517 7.37 -8.58 -13.73
CA PRO A 517 7.33 -9.77 -12.87
C PRO A 517 7.61 -11.04 -13.68
N SER A 518 8.43 -11.93 -13.11
CA SER A 518 8.83 -13.20 -13.70
C SER A 518 9.12 -14.22 -12.61
N SER A 519 8.86 -15.50 -12.87
CA SER A 519 9.17 -16.60 -11.96
C SER A 519 10.66 -16.73 -11.70
N ASP A 520 11.48 -16.51 -12.72
CA ASP A 520 12.93 -16.62 -12.67
C ASP A 520 13.63 -15.45 -13.36
N LEU A 521 14.91 -15.24 -13.00
CA LEU A 521 15.81 -14.23 -13.57
C LEU A 521 17.12 -14.90 -14.02
N PRO A 522 17.88 -14.28 -14.95
CA PRO A 522 19.17 -14.86 -15.40
C PRO A 522 20.07 -15.23 -14.22
N PRO A 523 20.86 -16.31 -14.29
CA PRO A 523 21.10 -17.15 -15.48
C PRO A 523 20.00 -18.16 -15.80
N ARG A 524 18.90 -18.21 -15.01
CA ARG A 524 17.74 -19.04 -15.34
C ARG A 524 16.94 -18.41 -16.49
N ALA A 525 15.95 -19.15 -17.00
CA ALA A 525 15.07 -18.65 -18.04
C ALA A 525 14.26 -17.44 -17.52
N TYR A 526 14.43 -16.30 -18.15
CA TYR A 526 13.69 -15.09 -17.85
C TYR A 526 12.53 -14.93 -18.83
N ASP A 527 11.31 -14.95 -18.30
CA ASP A 527 10.10 -14.87 -19.10
C ASP A 527 9.02 -14.05 -18.38
N PRO A 528 8.90 -12.75 -18.69
CA PRO A 528 7.92 -11.86 -18.08
C PRO A 528 6.48 -12.30 -18.29
N VAL A 529 5.64 -12.18 -17.25
CA VAL A 529 4.21 -12.54 -17.30
C VAL A 529 3.29 -11.34 -17.19
N GLY A 530 3.83 -10.16 -16.96
CA GLY A 530 3.07 -8.93 -16.73
C GLY A 530 3.95 -7.71 -16.63
N VAL A 531 3.36 -6.63 -16.16
CA VAL A 531 4.05 -5.39 -15.80
C VAL A 531 3.77 -5.04 -14.34
N GLU A 532 4.73 -4.40 -13.69
CA GLU A 532 4.57 -3.97 -12.30
C GLU A 532 5.07 -2.55 -12.10
N PHE A 533 4.33 -1.81 -11.28
CA PHE A 533 4.63 -0.45 -10.88
C PHE A 533 4.51 -0.30 -9.37
N VAL A 534 5.55 0.21 -8.73
CA VAL A 534 5.54 0.58 -7.32
C VAL A 534 5.57 2.10 -7.23
N THR A 535 4.69 2.67 -6.40
CA THR A 535 4.64 4.13 -6.20
C THR A 535 5.70 4.59 -5.21
N GLY A 536 6.20 5.81 -5.40
CA GLY A 536 7.00 6.49 -4.40
C GLY A 536 6.21 6.78 -3.12
N SER A 537 6.93 7.09 -2.05
CA SER A 537 6.31 7.50 -0.79
C SER A 537 5.61 8.84 -0.92
N ILE A 538 4.39 8.96 -0.38
CA ILE A 538 3.73 10.28 -0.28
C ILE A 538 4.57 11.22 0.59
N SER A 539 5.00 10.77 1.78
CA SER A 539 5.75 11.61 2.71
C SER A 539 6.65 10.84 3.69
N ALA A 540 6.47 9.54 3.86
CA ALA A 540 7.34 8.75 4.73
C ALA A 540 8.77 8.69 4.18
N GLN A 541 9.76 8.64 5.07
CA GLN A 541 11.18 8.71 4.72
C GLN A 541 11.61 7.57 3.80
N THR A 542 12.30 7.90 2.72
CA THR A 542 12.83 6.90 1.76
C THR A 542 14.15 6.28 2.24
N LEU A 543 14.48 5.09 1.71
CA LEU A 543 15.76 4.45 1.99
C LEU A 543 16.93 5.27 1.44
N GLY A 544 16.76 5.95 0.31
CA GLY A 544 17.76 6.87 -0.25
C GLY A 544 18.09 8.01 0.70
N GLU A 545 17.10 8.64 1.32
CA GLU A 545 17.30 9.66 2.35
C GLU A 545 18.07 9.11 3.56
N VAL A 546 17.65 7.93 4.07
CA VAL A 546 18.32 7.30 5.20
C VAL A 546 19.80 7.04 4.89
N GLN A 547 20.13 6.52 3.71
CA GLN A 547 21.49 6.28 3.29
C GLN A 547 22.30 7.59 3.22
N GLN A 548 21.74 8.64 2.62
CA GLN A 548 22.40 9.95 2.51
C GLN A 548 22.70 10.57 3.89
N LEU A 549 21.80 10.40 4.86
CA LEU A 549 21.94 10.95 6.22
C LEU A 549 22.90 10.14 7.10
N THR A 550 22.92 8.82 6.95
CA THR A 550 23.57 7.93 7.93
C THR A 550 24.89 7.33 7.45
N MET A 551 25.15 7.29 6.12
CA MET A 551 26.34 6.63 5.60
C MET A 551 27.57 7.55 5.64
N PRO A 552 28.64 7.21 6.38
CA PRO A 552 29.86 8.02 6.45
C PRO A 552 30.49 8.25 5.06
N ARG A 553 31.10 9.43 4.87
CA ARG A 553 31.73 9.79 3.59
C ARG A 553 32.96 8.94 3.26
N ASP A 554 33.67 8.45 4.26
CA ASP A 554 34.85 7.61 4.14
C ASP A 554 34.55 6.10 4.09
N ARG A 555 33.27 5.72 4.11
CA ARG A 555 32.90 4.31 4.05
C ARG A 555 33.38 3.67 2.75
N PRO A 556 34.10 2.54 2.82
CA PRO A 556 34.45 1.75 1.64
C PRO A 556 33.20 1.41 0.82
N LEU A 557 33.29 1.47 -0.51
CA LEU A 557 32.20 1.18 -1.44
C LEU A 557 30.97 2.10 -1.31
N ARG A 558 31.09 3.24 -0.62
CA ARG A 558 30.00 4.24 -0.53
C ARG A 558 29.41 4.59 -1.90
N ALA A 559 30.24 4.64 -2.94
CA ALA A 559 29.84 4.95 -4.31
C ALA A 559 28.79 3.98 -4.89
N LEU A 560 28.63 2.79 -4.34
CA LEU A 560 27.59 1.86 -4.75
C LEU A 560 26.20 2.29 -4.25
N SER A 561 26.13 3.13 -3.22
CA SER A 561 24.89 3.59 -2.62
C SER A 561 24.64 5.09 -2.82
N ILE A 562 25.72 5.89 -2.78
CA ILE A 562 25.67 7.35 -2.84
C ILE A 562 26.72 7.88 -3.81
N HIS A 563 26.29 8.72 -4.73
CA HIS A 563 27.15 9.53 -5.58
C HIS A 563 27.27 10.93 -4.98
N ASP A 564 28.46 11.25 -4.47
CA ASP A 564 28.80 12.59 -3.98
C ASP A 564 29.19 13.47 -5.17
N ARG A 565 28.41 14.49 -5.48
CA ARG A 565 28.67 15.41 -6.59
C ARG A 565 29.70 16.49 -6.22
N PRO A 566 30.40 17.09 -7.20
CA PRO A 566 31.40 18.13 -6.94
C PRO A 566 30.84 19.39 -6.24
N ASP A 567 29.56 19.69 -6.42
CA ASP A 567 28.85 20.79 -5.77
C ASP A 567 28.45 20.53 -4.31
N GLY A 568 28.81 19.34 -3.78
CA GLY A 568 28.49 18.90 -2.44
C GLY A 568 27.11 18.26 -2.28
N SER A 569 26.29 18.24 -3.32
CA SER A 569 25.03 17.52 -3.33
C SER A 569 25.26 15.99 -3.41
N MET A 570 24.24 15.23 -3.01
CA MET A 570 24.30 13.76 -3.00
C MET A 570 23.15 13.21 -3.85
N GLU A 571 23.43 12.14 -4.56
CA GLU A 571 22.43 11.40 -5.33
C GLU A 571 22.50 9.90 -4.98
N THR A 572 21.36 9.20 -5.04
CA THR A 572 21.28 7.78 -4.71
C THR A 572 21.81 6.94 -5.87
N SER A 573 23.11 6.60 -5.86
CA SER A 573 23.73 5.69 -6.84
C SER A 573 23.34 4.23 -6.64
N TRP A 574 22.61 3.89 -5.56
CA TRP A 574 22.00 2.57 -5.39
C TRP A 574 21.06 2.23 -6.55
N ASN A 575 20.39 3.21 -7.13
CA ASN A 575 19.61 3.06 -8.37
C ASN A 575 20.49 2.49 -9.50
N MET A 576 21.66 3.09 -9.74
CA MET A 576 22.64 2.65 -10.74
C MET A 576 23.16 1.24 -10.45
N THR A 577 23.45 0.93 -9.18
CA THR A 577 23.93 -0.39 -8.76
C THR A 577 22.92 -1.47 -9.05
N LEU A 578 21.63 -1.24 -8.75
CA LEU A 578 20.57 -2.23 -8.97
C LEU A 578 20.13 -2.35 -10.42
N LEU A 579 20.11 -1.25 -11.16
CA LEU A 579 19.73 -1.25 -12.58
C LEU A 579 20.87 -1.77 -13.49
N HIS A 580 22.12 -1.38 -13.21
CA HIS A 580 23.22 -1.51 -14.15
C HIS A 580 24.42 -2.29 -13.60
N GLY A 581 24.55 -2.43 -12.27
CA GLY A 581 25.60 -3.22 -11.62
C GLY A 581 26.69 -2.39 -10.93
N VAL A 582 27.51 -3.11 -10.17
CA VAL A 582 28.63 -2.56 -9.38
C VAL A 582 29.60 -1.75 -10.26
N LYS A 583 29.97 -2.30 -11.44
CA LYS A 583 30.88 -1.62 -12.36
C LYS A 583 30.34 -0.27 -12.84
N ALA A 584 29.06 -0.20 -13.13
CA ALA A 584 28.42 1.05 -13.55
C ALA A 584 28.52 2.14 -12.48
N SER A 585 28.25 1.80 -11.21
CA SER A 585 28.38 2.75 -10.09
C SER A 585 29.83 3.20 -9.85
N LEU A 586 30.81 2.32 -10.07
CA LEU A 586 32.23 2.68 -9.97
C LEU A 586 32.67 3.62 -11.10
N VAL A 587 32.21 3.37 -12.35
CA VAL A 587 32.44 4.29 -13.48
C VAL A 587 31.78 5.65 -13.21
N LEU A 588 30.56 5.67 -12.66
CA LEU A 588 29.93 6.93 -12.25
C LEU A 588 30.77 7.71 -11.25
N LYS A 589 31.31 7.05 -10.24
CA LYS A 589 32.24 7.66 -9.26
C LYS A 589 33.46 8.28 -9.91
N GLU A 590 34.06 7.58 -10.89
CA GLU A 590 35.31 8.00 -11.54
C GLU A 590 35.07 9.16 -12.54
N THR A 591 33.99 9.11 -13.27
CA THR A 591 33.75 10.04 -14.41
C THR A 591 32.74 11.14 -14.10
N GLY A 592 31.85 10.92 -13.15
CA GLY A 592 30.67 11.77 -12.92
C GLY A 592 29.65 11.74 -14.06
N ASP A 593 29.83 10.86 -15.05
CA ASP A 593 29.01 10.78 -16.27
C ASP A 593 28.05 9.58 -16.25
N PRO A 594 26.72 9.80 -16.07
CA PRO A 594 25.74 8.72 -16.07
C PRO A 594 25.69 7.93 -17.38
N ALA A 595 25.99 8.55 -18.54
CA ALA A 595 25.95 7.85 -19.83
C ALA A 595 27.08 6.83 -19.95
N GLN A 596 28.30 7.19 -19.52
CA GLN A 596 29.43 6.27 -19.44
C GLN A 596 29.17 5.16 -18.43
N ALA A 597 28.58 5.49 -17.29
CA ALA A 597 28.20 4.50 -16.28
C ALA A 597 27.20 3.46 -16.84
N ARG A 598 26.14 3.90 -17.52
CA ARG A 598 25.17 3.00 -18.16
C ARG A 598 25.80 2.14 -19.26
N ALA A 599 26.78 2.64 -20.00
CA ALA A 599 27.52 1.86 -20.99
C ALA A 599 28.31 0.69 -20.37
N ALA A 600 28.70 0.80 -19.09
CA ALA A 600 29.38 -0.24 -18.33
C ALA A 600 28.44 -1.28 -17.67
N ARG A 601 27.15 -1.26 -18.00
CA ARG A 601 26.12 -2.12 -17.40
C ARG A 601 26.40 -3.60 -17.53
N ASN A 602 25.92 -4.37 -16.57
CA ASN A 602 25.79 -5.83 -16.67
C ASN A 602 24.38 -6.16 -17.20
N PRO A 603 24.22 -6.64 -18.46
CA PRO A 603 22.91 -6.89 -19.07
C PRO A 603 22.13 -8.05 -18.44
N GLU A 604 22.80 -8.95 -17.72
CA GLU A 604 22.17 -10.11 -17.07
C GLU A 604 21.66 -9.80 -15.67
N LEU A 605 22.10 -8.68 -15.06
CA LEU A 605 21.78 -8.36 -13.69
C LEU A 605 20.28 -8.17 -13.47
N SER A 606 19.71 -7.19 -14.12
CA SER A 606 18.33 -6.75 -13.86
C SER A 606 17.53 -6.48 -15.12
N PRO A 607 17.39 -7.47 -16.05
CA PRO A 607 16.61 -7.28 -17.28
C PRO A 607 15.12 -7.02 -17.01
N HIS A 608 14.65 -7.33 -15.82
CA HIS A 608 13.28 -7.14 -15.36
C HIS A 608 12.99 -5.71 -14.85
N LEU A 609 14.01 -4.89 -14.61
CA LEU A 609 13.83 -3.51 -14.14
C LEU A 609 13.97 -2.51 -15.31
N ARG A 610 13.05 -1.55 -15.37
CA ARG A 610 13.04 -0.48 -16.37
C ARG A 610 13.22 0.89 -15.74
N PHE A 611 12.80 1.04 -14.48
CA PHE A 611 12.87 2.28 -13.71
C PHE A 611 13.02 1.96 -12.22
N LEU A 612 13.85 2.76 -11.53
CA LEU A 612 14.06 2.59 -10.09
C LEU A 612 14.54 3.90 -9.46
N ASP A 613 13.74 4.51 -8.58
CA ASP A 613 14.17 5.67 -7.77
C ASP A 613 13.94 5.42 -6.27
N TYR A 614 15.00 5.06 -5.58
CA TYR A 614 15.03 4.82 -4.12
C TYR A 614 14.90 6.08 -3.26
N ALA A 615 14.85 7.26 -3.87
CA ALA A 615 14.68 8.55 -3.20
C ALA A 615 13.40 9.28 -3.67
N GLY A 616 12.50 8.58 -4.39
CA GLY A 616 11.34 9.18 -5.01
C GLY A 616 10.17 9.39 -4.06
N HIS A 617 9.71 10.63 -3.92
CA HIS A 617 8.44 11.00 -3.28
C HIS A 617 7.40 11.37 -4.32
N GLY A 618 6.14 11.09 -4.05
CA GLY A 618 5.06 11.49 -4.93
C GLY A 618 3.95 10.47 -5.07
N TYR A 619 3.40 10.33 -6.27
CA TYR A 619 2.29 9.43 -6.56
C TYR A 619 2.41 8.87 -7.97
N ALA A 620 1.61 7.86 -8.25
CA ALA A 620 1.47 7.31 -9.59
C ALA A 620 0.02 7.32 -10.05
N THR A 621 -0.20 7.41 -11.38
CA THR A 621 -1.52 7.26 -11.98
C THR A 621 -1.52 6.16 -13.04
N VAL A 622 -2.66 5.50 -13.21
CA VAL A 622 -2.90 4.54 -14.28
C VAL A 622 -4.02 5.05 -15.18
N ARG A 623 -3.84 4.90 -16.49
CA ARG A 623 -4.89 5.05 -17.49
C ARG A 623 -4.98 3.77 -18.30
N ALA A 624 -6.11 3.08 -18.23
CA ALA A 624 -6.36 1.83 -18.94
C ALA A 624 -7.42 2.01 -20.02
N THR A 625 -7.08 1.67 -21.25
CA THR A 625 -7.98 1.56 -22.40
C THR A 625 -8.10 0.08 -22.80
N PRO A 626 -8.94 -0.32 -23.77
CA PRO A 626 -8.96 -1.70 -24.23
C PRO A 626 -7.61 -2.23 -24.70
N ASP A 627 -6.76 -1.36 -25.31
CA ASP A 627 -5.57 -1.78 -26.05
C ASP A 627 -4.24 -1.35 -25.40
N GLU A 628 -4.27 -0.36 -24.49
CA GLU A 628 -3.06 0.20 -23.88
C GLU A 628 -3.29 0.56 -22.41
N LEU A 629 -2.28 0.29 -21.60
CA LEU A 629 -2.18 0.81 -20.23
C LEU A 629 -1.00 1.78 -20.15
N GLU A 630 -1.26 2.96 -19.60
CA GLU A 630 -0.26 3.98 -19.29
C GLU A 630 -0.18 4.16 -17.78
N THR A 631 1.04 4.11 -17.24
CA THR A 631 1.34 4.49 -15.85
C THR A 631 2.25 5.72 -15.85
N GLU A 632 1.87 6.74 -15.10
CA GLU A 632 2.63 7.97 -14.94
C GLU A 632 3.15 8.08 -13.51
N PHE A 633 4.46 8.25 -13.34
CA PHE A 633 5.10 8.60 -12.08
C PHE A 633 5.27 10.11 -11.99
N VAL A 634 4.78 10.71 -10.92
CA VAL A 634 4.93 12.14 -10.61
C VAL A 634 5.76 12.26 -9.35
N CYS A 635 7.03 12.65 -9.51
CA CYS A 635 7.97 12.79 -8.41
C CYS A 635 8.11 14.24 -7.97
N ILE A 636 7.97 14.46 -6.66
CA ILE A 636 8.18 15.74 -5.99
C ILE A 636 9.47 15.72 -5.15
N PRO A 637 10.04 16.87 -4.78
CA PRO A 637 11.10 16.93 -3.78
C PRO A 637 10.65 16.34 -2.43
N ILE A 638 11.62 16.03 -1.56
CA ILE A 638 11.35 15.56 -0.19
C ILE A 638 10.37 16.52 0.48
N PRO A 639 9.16 16.06 0.89
CA PRO A 639 8.09 16.94 1.36
C PRO A 639 8.21 17.25 2.86
N LEU A 640 9.25 17.99 3.26
CA LEU A 640 9.50 18.32 4.66
C LEU A 640 8.45 19.27 5.22
N GLU A 641 8.06 20.28 4.46
CA GLU A 641 7.08 21.29 4.85
C GLU A 641 5.92 21.37 3.86
N ARG A 642 4.77 21.80 4.34
CA ARG A 642 3.60 21.99 3.50
C ARG A 642 3.85 23.12 2.50
N SER A 643 3.61 22.88 1.23
CA SER A 643 3.74 23.89 0.16
C SER A 643 2.74 25.03 0.38
N GLU A 644 3.19 26.26 0.15
CA GLU A 644 2.33 27.45 0.15
C GLU A 644 1.63 27.66 -1.19
N THR A 645 2.09 27.01 -2.27
CA THR A 645 1.51 27.15 -3.60
C THR A 645 0.39 26.14 -3.86
N ASP A 646 -0.60 26.51 -4.65
CA ASP A 646 -1.77 25.67 -4.94
C ASP A 646 -1.43 24.40 -5.70
N ASP A 647 -0.33 24.40 -6.46
CA ASP A 647 0.15 23.26 -7.24
C ASP A 647 0.95 22.23 -6.43
N GLY A 648 1.07 22.41 -5.10
CA GLY A 648 1.81 21.51 -4.23
C GLY A 648 3.33 21.69 -4.25
N GLY A 649 3.85 22.76 -4.89
CA GLY A 649 5.28 23.09 -4.93
C GLY A 649 6.00 22.55 -6.17
N PRO A 650 7.34 22.50 -6.16
CA PRO A 650 8.11 22.04 -7.30
C PRO A 650 7.89 20.56 -7.59
N MET A 651 8.20 20.16 -8.81
CA MET A 651 8.26 18.77 -9.27
C MET A 651 9.70 18.42 -9.64
N ARG A 652 10.14 17.18 -9.39
CA ARG A 652 11.45 16.69 -9.82
C ARG A 652 11.41 16.14 -11.23
N TYR A 653 10.45 15.25 -11.47
CA TYR A 653 10.25 14.68 -12.81
C TYR A 653 8.85 14.08 -12.97
N ARG A 654 8.49 13.87 -14.25
CA ARG A 654 7.33 13.13 -14.69
C ARG A 654 7.76 12.11 -15.75
N VAL A 655 7.49 10.83 -15.49
CA VAL A 655 7.87 9.73 -16.38
C VAL A 655 6.66 8.86 -16.66
N THR A 656 6.42 8.54 -17.93
CA THR A 656 5.37 7.61 -18.33
C THR A 656 5.94 6.28 -18.78
N HIS A 657 5.17 5.23 -18.50
CA HIS A 657 5.41 3.87 -18.96
C HIS A 657 4.15 3.38 -19.64
N ARG A 658 4.24 3.05 -20.92
CA ARG A 658 3.12 2.55 -21.73
C ARG A 658 3.37 1.11 -22.13
N VAL A 659 2.32 0.31 -22.08
CA VAL A 659 2.32 -1.06 -22.57
C VAL A 659 1.07 -1.32 -23.38
N ALA A 660 1.25 -1.86 -24.62
CA ALA A 660 0.14 -2.39 -25.39
C ALA A 660 -0.31 -3.72 -24.79
N LEU A 661 -1.61 -4.03 -24.90
CA LEU A 661 -2.10 -5.35 -24.48
C LEU A 661 -1.47 -6.42 -25.37
N TRP A 662 -0.78 -7.37 -24.75
CA TRP A 662 -0.09 -8.48 -25.43
C TRP A 662 -0.97 -9.72 -25.55
N GLN A 663 -0.65 -10.57 -26.53
CA GLN A 663 -1.36 -11.83 -26.74
C GLN A 663 -0.75 -12.95 -25.88
N PRO A 664 -1.49 -14.05 -25.61
CA PRO A 664 -0.93 -15.23 -24.96
C PRO A 664 0.35 -15.71 -25.66
N GLY A 665 1.42 -15.90 -24.89
CA GLY A 665 2.74 -16.30 -25.40
C GLY A 665 3.64 -15.14 -25.87
N GLU A 666 3.12 -13.91 -25.93
CA GLU A 666 3.93 -12.71 -26.15
C GLU A 666 4.44 -12.13 -24.83
N ARG A 667 5.51 -11.35 -24.88
CA ARG A 667 6.04 -10.61 -23.74
C ARG A 667 5.52 -9.19 -23.71
N PRO A 668 5.16 -8.65 -22.55
CA PRO A 668 4.86 -7.22 -22.44
C PRO A 668 6.10 -6.38 -22.75
N GLU A 669 5.91 -5.23 -23.40
CA GLU A 669 6.96 -4.28 -23.71
C GLU A 669 6.62 -2.90 -23.17
N LEU A 670 7.34 -2.43 -22.13
CA LEU A 670 7.20 -1.09 -21.56
C LEU A 670 7.96 -0.07 -22.40
N ARG A 671 7.23 0.92 -22.91
CA ARG A 671 7.79 2.11 -23.54
C ARG A 671 7.81 3.25 -22.53
N GLN A 672 9.02 3.71 -22.22
CA GLN A 672 9.26 4.77 -21.22
C GLN A 672 9.51 6.09 -21.90
N ALA A 673 8.92 7.18 -21.37
CA ALA A 673 9.19 8.54 -21.81
C ALA A 673 9.27 9.49 -20.61
N ILE A 674 10.28 10.36 -20.60
CA ILE A 674 10.40 11.48 -19.67
C ILE A 674 9.59 12.62 -20.24
N LEU A 675 8.54 13.04 -19.53
CA LEU A 675 7.69 14.15 -19.98
C LEU A 675 8.16 15.49 -19.41
N GLU A 676 8.73 15.50 -18.22
CA GLU A 676 9.14 16.71 -17.52
C GLU A 676 10.24 16.38 -16.51
N GLY A 677 11.18 17.33 -16.32
CA GLY A 677 12.24 17.21 -15.33
C GLY A 677 13.32 16.19 -15.68
N ASP A 678 14.10 15.76 -14.66
CA ASP A 678 15.19 14.81 -14.81
C ASP A 678 15.11 13.72 -13.74
N PRO A 679 14.88 12.45 -14.10
CA PRO A 679 14.92 11.32 -13.18
C PRO A 679 16.35 10.92 -12.76
N GLY A 680 17.40 11.52 -13.30
CA GLY A 680 18.78 11.30 -12.91
C GLY A 680 19.24 9.85 -13.09
N LEU A 681 19.63 9.21 -11.98
CA LEU A 681 20.14 7.83 -11.97
C LEU A 681 19.01 6.74 -11.93
N ALA A 682 17.75 7.14 -12.06
CA ALA A 682 16.62 6.21 -11.96
C ALA A 682 16.31 5.42 -13.24
N ILE A 683 17.04 5.67 -14.34
CA ILE A 683 16.85 5.04 -15.66
C ILE A 683 18.10 4.36 -16.18
#